data_9e254611d5de04ba41838a08a3ad0c7b
#
_entry.id   9e254611d5de04ba41838a08a3ad0c7b
#
_cell.length_a   1.000
_cell.length_b   1.000
_cell.length_c   1.000
_cell.angle_alpha   90.00
_cell.angle_beta   90.00
_cell.angle_gamma   90.00
#
_symmetry.space_group_name_H-M   'P 1'
#
loop_
_entity.id
_entity.type
_entity.pdbx_description
1 polymer ?
#
loop_
_entity_poly.entity_id
_entity_poly.type
_entity_poly.pdbx_seq_one_letter_code
_entity_poly.pdbx_strand_id
1 'polypeptide(L)'
;MKNNLYTYLSQFPREEVVKNRILNMFGYELSTIGDIDHVGINSLVETKKGVNFKLIKNLASTVAQILGYCNRIYFGKKMYEECELKEYLIVLSDESASIMKTSDFMKYFTDNSGKYNWNTRASNPDKNLIADLCDDFVVRSLRVYDFRDDYDCEDFSNEFKRIESGKSAPIKKIIDISSIIVCYKKWLRQMDFINLKKSDKNFKRDFFFADLTDETSSYDADAKKLTLNVNGRVVEFNRVTWEKYNSFWQNYNKIEDMKNTNFRAAADRLLEMADRRWKGDFYTPNELAERGWSYIWENVSYDDLAKGKIVINDNCVGSGNLIYPIGENNYKHCIMTSIRKDDTEYCSPAYAPAIVFQCDYLNDYIEDGYFSNPHITDEMRDKLNDPDVTLILNINPPYSNSSNKKNCCQAEDKKNANENTKDGISNTKVKKMMEAEGLKNASSQLYVQFLYRIMKEVSKFKCKVILGLYCPINFFNNVKTIKFREMYFNKKFLGGFCFCSQCFHGTSDSTGWGVSYTLWDLKTDVPLANQDIILDVLDDKFNKIGTKRVEVTTSTKNLLKTWVDYETAGKNKIYLPTMKSAFNITNKLRSVNPNHLCGMNLENKPVAEVSNYVVSSIQNGHIGFSVTPKSFERAFTAMGIHKSSDFEWYNVDDNYNKPKTEIPSEIVNDLVIYGVFCETTKSGAYTDVEVIDTTTDEVTGEFNINNELMPLTRDEVREFFIEDETIIDSLNDNSSERMFAKWLKGKTLSPEAQAVMDVVKEMYEQFYRMELPWNDYLISSWDVGFYQILRAFRDNGSTVCKKLEKKWKEAMDNLKSKNSTVVWDYGIIEKIDLFETK
;
A
#
# COMPACT_ATOMS: atom_id res chain seq x y z
N MET A 1 -33.65 -7.98 36.27
CA MET A 1 -32.46 -8.83 36.01
C MET A 1 -31.28 -8.19 36.72
N LYS A 2 -30.86 -8.81 37.83
CA LYS A 2 -29.79 -8.25 38.67
C LYS A 2 -28.46 -8.96 38.36
N ASN A 3 -28.04 -8.93 37.13
CA ASN A 3 -26.65 -9.24 36.81
C ASN A 3 -26.04 -7.97 36.25
N ASN A 4 -25.13 -7.42 37.01
CA ASN A 4 -24.31 -6.26 36.65
C ASN A 4 -23.73 -6.47 35.25
N LEU A 5 -23.72 -5.41 34.43
CA LEU A 5 -23.31 -5.46 33.02
C LEU A 5 -21.91 -6.06 32.84
N TYR A 6 -21.00 -5.76 33.76
CA TYR A 6 -19.66 -6.34 33.80
C TYR A 6 -19.71 -7.88 33.92
N THR A 7 -20.51 -8.43 34.83
CA THR A 7 -20.64 -9.89 35.02
C THR A 7 -21.19 -10.57 33.76
N TYR A 8 -22.10 -9.91 33.04
CA TYR A 8 -22.62 -10.41 31.79
C TYR A 8 -21.59 -10.36 30.65
N LEU A 9 -20.91 -9.23 30.48
CA LEU A 9 -19.97 -9.03 29.37
C LEU A 9 -18.64 -9.78 29.56
N SER A 10 -18.19 -9.95 30.79
CA SER A 10 -16.94 -10.66 31.11
C SER A 10 -16.96 -12.14 30.73
N GLN A 11 -18.15 -12.73 30.57
CA GLN A 11 -18.33 -14.12 30.12
C GLN A 11 -17.90 -14.33 28.65
N PHE A 12 -17.85 -13.27 27.83
CA PHE A 12 -17.52 -13.40 26.43
C PHE A 12 -16.01 -13.22 26.19
N PRO A 13 -15.35 -14.19 25.58
CA PRO A 13 -13.88 -14.17 25.46
C PRO A 13 -13.36 -13.20 24.38
N ARG A 14 -14.21 -12.76 23.42
CA ARG A 14 -13.79 -11.97 22.27
C ARG A 14 -14.35 -10.55 22.32
N GLU A 15 -13.53 -9.58 21.90
CA GLU A 15 -13.89 -8.19 21.77
C GLU A 15 -15.09 -7.99 20.82
N GLU A 16 -15.09 -8.64 19.66
CA GLU A 16 -16.21 -8.58 18.70
C GLU A 16 -17.54 -9.07 19.27
N VAL A 17 -17.52 -10.10 20.13
CA VAL A 17 -18.73 -10.59 20.80
C VAL A 17 -19.21 -9.60 21.84
N VAL A 18 -18.33 -9.01 22.60
CA VAL A 18 -18.64 -7.97 23.59
C VAL A 18 -19.27 -6.77 22.88
N LYS A 19 -18.64 -6.28 21.81
CA LYS A 19 -19.12 -5.19 20.97
C LYS A 19 -20.54 -5.41 20.47
N ASN A 20 -20.78 -6.55 19.82
CA ASN A 20 -22.11 -6.91 19.31
C ASN A 20 -23.15 -7.02 20.42
N ARG A 21 -22.79 -7.60 21.56
CA ARG A 21 -23.72 -7.77 22.69
C ARG A 21 -24.12 -6.45 23.33
N ILE A 22 -23.17 -5.53 23.53
CA ILE A 22 -23.47 -4.21 24.10
C ILE A 22 -24.38 -3.43 23.16
N LEU A 23 -24.04 -3.34 21.87
CA LEU A 23 -24.84 -2.61 20.90
C LEU A 23 -26.27 -3.17 20.79
N ASN A 24 -26.41 -4.51 20.72
CA ASN A 24 -27.71 -5.16 20.67
C ASN A 24 -28.53 -4.93 21.93
N MET A 25 -27.90 -4.87 23.10
CA MET A 25 -28.62 -4.53 24.37
C MET A 25 -29.20 -3.11 24.35
N PHE A 26 -28.56 -2.19 23.62
CA PHE A 26 -29.09 -0.85 23.45
C PHE A 26 -30.03 -0.69 22.25
N GLY A 27 -30.24 -1.77 21.48
CA GLY A 27 -31.15 -1.79 20.33
C GLY A 27 -30.53 -1.29 19.02
N TYR A 28 -29.23 -1.33 18.90
CA TYR A 28 -28.50 -0.92 17.70
C TYR A 28 -27.82 -2.11 17.02
N GLU A 29 -27.90 -2.14 15.68
CA GLU A 29 -27.14 -3.07 14.85
C GLU A 29 -25.71 -2.55 14.62
N LEU A 30 -24.77 -3.47 14.49
CA LEU A 30 -23.37 -3.14 14.24
C LEU A 30 -23.23 -2.51 12.84
N SER A 31 -22.68 -1.29 12.78
CA SER A 31 -22.32 -0.63 11.53
C SER A 31 -20.83 -0.27 11.57
N THR A 32 -20.03 -0.89 10.71
CA THR A 32 -18.58 -0.70 10.67
C THR A 32 -18.16 -0.01 9.37
N ILE A 33 -17.21 0.91 9.46
CA ILE A 33 -16.56 1.54 8.30
C ILE A 33 -15.05 1.46 8.52
N GLY A 34 -14.36 0.79 7.61
CA GLY A 34 -12.92 0.56 7.75
C GLY A 34 -12.61 -0.26 9.01
N ASP A 35 -11.72 0.28 9.85
CA ASP A 35 -11.31 -0.32 11.13
C ASP A 35 -12.12 0.21 12.32
N ILE A 36 -13.13 1.07 12.10
CA ILE A 36 -13.95 1.64 13.17
C ILE A 36 -14.91 0.56 13.68
N ASP A 37 -14.91 0.33 14.98
CA ASP A 37 -15.72 -0.73 15.58
C ASP A 37 -17.21 -0.53 15.40
N HIS A 38 -17.70 0.71 15.56
CA HIS A 38 -19.08 1.04 15.23
C HIS A 38 -19.22 2.52 14.86
N VAL A 39 -20.01 2.78 13.83
CA VAL A 39 -20.41 4.11 13.38
C VAL A 39 -21.89 4.28 13.64
N GLY A 40 -22.20 4.99 14.72
CA GLY A 40 -23.58 5.30 15.10
C GLY A 40 -24.16 6.49 14.32
N ILE A 41 -25.38 6.89 14.67
CA ILE A 41 -26.04 8.07 14.10
C ILE A 41 -25.25 9.33 14.46
N ASN A 42 -24.93 9.50 15.75
CA ASN A 42 -24.25 10.69 16.29
C ASN A 42 -22.91 10.38 16.96
N SER A 43 -22.45 9.11 16.96
CA SER A 43 -21.21 8.72 17.61
C SER A 43 -20.30 7.84 16.75
N LEU A 44 -18.97 7.93 17.04
CA LEU A 44 -18.00 6.90 16.69
C LEU A 44 -17.66 6.10 17.95
N VAL A 45 -17.64 4.79 17.87
CA VAL A 45 -17.40 3.92 19.01
C VAL A 45 -16.17 3.07 18.77
N GLU A 46 -15.26 3.03 19.73
CA GLU A 46 -14.13 2.11 19.79
C GLU A 46 -14.30 1.19 20.99
N THR A 47 -14.17 -0.11 20.75
CA THR A 47 -14.41 -1.14 21.77
C THR A 47 -13.12 -1.84 22.15
N LYS A 48 -12.97 -2.18 23.43
CA LYS A 48 -11.87 -2.97 23.93
C LYS A 48 -12.36 -4.09 24.85
N LYS A 49 -11.54 -5.12 24.99
CA LYS A 49 -11.81 -6.22 25.91
C LYS A 49 -10.77 -6.24 27.05
N GLY A 50 -11.25 -6.33 28.29
CA GLY A 50 -10.40 -6.41 29.47
C GLY A 50 -9.61 -5.11 29.76
N VAL A 51 -10.17 -3.96 29.35
CA VAL A 51 -9.53 -2.65 29.53
C VAL A 51 -10.33 -1.79 30.49
N ASN A 52 -9.68 -1.38 31.58
CA ASN A 52 -10.28 -0.47 32.55
C ASN A 52 -9.90 0.98 32.25
N PHE A 53 -10.86 1.80 31.90
CA PHE A 53 -10.65 3.22 31.56
C PHE A 53 -10.44 4.14 32.79
N LYS A 54 -10.62 3.65 34.01
CA LYS A 54 -10.18 4.39 35.20
C LYS A 54 -8.66 4.56 35.25
N LEU A 55 -7.92 3.73 34.53
CA LEU A 55 -6.48 3.89 34.32
C LEU A 55 -6.26 4.86 33.17
N ILE A 56 -5.72 6.04 33.45
CA ILE A 56 -5.56 7.15 32.49
C ILE A 56 -4.81 6.71 31.22
N LYS A 57 -3.79 5.84 31.36
CA LYS A 57 -3.02 5.34 30.21
C LYS A 57 -3.88 4.50 29.25
N ASN A 58 -4.80 3.70 29.79
CA ASN A 58 -5.71 2.89 29.00
C ASN A 58 -6.72 3.78 28.29
N LEU A 59 -7.28 4.74 28.99
CA LEU A 59 -8.21 5.74 28.43
C LEU A 59 -7.51 6.52 27.31
N ALA A 60 -6.36 7.13 27.58
CA ALA A 60 -5.61 7.91 26.61
C ALA A 60 -5.20 7.11 25.36
N SER A 61 -4.80 5.84 25.54
CA SER A 61 -4.44 4.98 24.43
C SER A 61 -5.64 4.66 23.52
N THR A 62 -6.82 4.41 24.10
CA THR A 62 -8.05 4.14 23.32
C THR A 62 -8.60 5.43 22.70
N VAL A 63 -8.49 6.55 23.39
CA VAL A 63 -8.81 7.87 22.82
C VAL A 63 -7.87 8.19 21.64
N ALA A 64 -6.56 7.94 21.76
CA ALA A 64 -5.62 8.13 20.66
C ALA A 64 -6.00 7.29 19.43
N GLN A 65 -6.50 6.07 19.64
CA GLN A 65 -6.96 5.20 18.56
C GLN A 65 -8.17 5.80 17.84
N ILE A 66 -9.21 6.22 18.57
CA ILE A 66 -10.41 6.81 17.96
C ILE A 66 -10.11 8.16 17.30
N LEU A 67 -9.16 8.96 17.83
CA LEU A 67 -8.67 10.17 17.20
C LEU A 67 -7.90 9.88 15.88
N GLY A 68 -7.24 8.73 15.78
CA GLY A 68 -6.66 8.25 14.53
C GLY A 68 -7.72 8.05 13.44
N TYR A 69 -8.91 7.56 13.80
CA TYR A 69 -10.04 7.49 12.86
C TYR A 69 -10.56 8.88 12.52
N CYS A 70 -10.71 9.77 13.52
CA CYS A 70 -11.12 11.16 13.28
C CYS A 70 -10.18 11.87 12.31
N ASN A 71 -8.86 11.71 12.46
CA ASN A 71 -7.87 12.25 11.53
C ASN A 71 -8.09 11.70 10.11
N ARG A 72 -8.25 10.38 9.96
CA ARG A 72 -8.48 9.75 8.66
C ARG A 72 -9.79 10.19 8.01
N ILE A 73 -10.85 10.37 8.80
CA ILE A 73 -12.13 10.92 8.34
C ILE A 73 -11.96 12.40 7.94
N TYR A 74 -11.28 13.17 8.76
CA TYR A 74 -11.09 14.62 8.54
C TYR A 74 -10.31 14.87 7.25
N PHE A 75 -9.17 14.18 7.08
CA PHE A 75 -8.35 14.29 5.87
C PHE A 75 -8.79 13.36 4.72
N GLY A 76 -9.91 12.64 4.87
CA GLY A 76 -10.56 11.86 3.81
C GLY A 76 -9.73 10.74 3.24
N LYS A 77 -9.07 9.94 4.07
CA LYS A 77 -8.35 8.74 3.61
C LYS A 77 -9.34 7.75 3.00
N LYS A 78 -8.94 7.06 1.92
CA LYS A 78 -9.77 6.27 1.00
C LYS A 78 -10.80 5.33 1.65
N MET A 79 -10.47 4.69 2.76
CA MET A 79 -11.40 3.80 3.49
C MET A 79 -12.49 4.55 4.26
N TYR A 80 -12.32 5.84 4.49
CA TYR A 80 -13.17 6.67 5.36
C TYR A 80 -13.85 7.81 4.60
N GLU A 81 -13.75 7.81 3.25
CA GLU A 81 -14.30 8.88 2.40
C GLU A 81 -15.82 9.08 2.58
N GLU A 82 -16.56 8.01 2.88
CA GLU A 82 -18.01 8.04 3.10
C GLU A 82 -18.38 8.26 4.57
N CYS A 83 -17.40 8.27 5.47
CA CYS A 83 -17.65 8.50 6.89
C CYS A 83 -17.57 9.99 7.22
N GLU A 84 -18.49 10.45 8.06
CA GLU A 84 -18.51 11.80 8.60
C GLU A 84 -18.06 11.81 10.04
N LEU A 85 -17.43 12.92 10.48
CA LEU A 85 -17.17 13.13 11.90
C LEU A 85 -18.49 13.19 12.65
N LYS A 86 -18.58 12.45 13.74
CA LYS A 86 -19.75 12.43 14.60
C LYS A 86 -19.57 13.39 15.77
N GLU A 87 -20.66 13.85 16.36
CA GLU A 87 -20.61 14.79 17.48
C GLU A 87 -19.93 14.20 18.72
N TYR A 88 -20.08 12.87 18.91
CA TYR A 88 -19.56 12.19 20.08
C TYR A 88 -18.57 11.09 19.69
N LEU A 89 -17.57 10.92 20.55
CA LEU A 89 -16.65 9.79 20.54
C LEU A 89 -16.92 8.97 21.80
N ILE A 90 -17.00 7.65 21.65
CA ILE A 90 -17.30 6.76 22.78
C ILE A 90 -16.25 5.66 22.80
N VAL A 91 -15.57 5.50 23.93
CA VAL A 91 -14.70 4.36 24.20
C VAL A 91 -15.42 3.42 25.16
N LEU A 92 -15.41 2.13 24.80
CA LEU A 92 -16.25 1.12 25.40
C LEU A 92 -15.46 -0.15 25.70
N SER A 93 -15.63 -0.75 26.87
CA SER A 93 -15.07 -2.05 27.19
C SER A 93 -16.11 -2.91 27.92
N ASP A 94 -15.76 -4.16 28.24
CA ASP A 94 -16.54 -5.00 29.13
C ASP A 94 -16.49 -4.54 30.61
N GLU A 95 -15.58 -3.63 30.97
CA GLU A 95 -15.42 -3.13 32.32
C GLU A 95 -15.97 -1.73 32.55
N SER A 96 -15.87 -0.86 31.51
CA SER A 96 -16.15 0.56 31.65
C SER A 96 -16.38 1.24 30.29
N ALA A 97 -16.92 2.45 30.33
CA ALA A 97 -17.07 3.29 29.14
C ALA A 97 -16.76 4.76 29.48
N SER A 98 -16.48 5.55 28.43
CA SER A 98 -16.42 7.00 28.53
C SER A 98 -16.97 7.64 27.26
N ILE A 99 -17.64 8.78 27.43
CA ILE A 99 -18.28 9.56 26.37
C ILE A 99 -17.62 10.93 26.32
N MET A 100 -17.27 11.39 25.12
CA MET A 100 -16.62 12.67 24.92
C MET A 100 -17.15 13.40 23.68
N LYS A 101 -17.05 14.73 23.66
CA LYS A 101 -17.40 15.51 22.47
C LYS A 101 -16.21 15.58 21.53
N THR A 102 -16.44 15.36 20.26
CA THR A 102 -15.42 15.42 19.21
C THR A 102 -14.78 16.81 19.11
N SER A 103 -15.57 17.87 19.36
CA SER A 103 -15.10 19.26 19.36
C SER A 103 -13.94 19.51 20.31
N ASP A 104 -13.91 18.84 21.45
CA ASP A 104 -12.91 19.07 22.50
C ASP A 104 -11.53 18.51 22.12
N PHE A 105 -11.50 17.63 21.11
CA PHE A 105 -10.30 16.93 20.63
C PHE A 105 -9.84 17.37 19.24
N MET A 106 -10.52 18.33 18.61
CA MET A 106 -10.16 18.80 17.26
C MET A 106 -8.70 19.25 17.15
N LYS A 107 -8.17 19.91 18.17
CA LYS A 107 -6.77 20.38 18.24
C LYS A 107 -5.73 19.26 18.01
N TYR A 108 -6.09 18.00 18.28
CA TYR A 108 -5.20 16.86 18.06
C TYR A 108 -5.30 16.33 16.63
N PHE A 109 -6.47 15.89 16.21
CA PHE A 109 -6.62 15.18 14.96
C PHE A 109 -6.67 16.07 13.71
N THR A 110 -6.77 17.39 13.87
CA THR A 110 -6.63 18.35 12.76
C THR A 110 -5.20 18.87 12.62
N ASP A 111 -4.31 18.58 13.59
CA ASP A 111 -2.91 18.98 13.52
C ASP A 111 -2.16 18.22 12.42
N ASN A 112 -1.62 18.96 11.47
CA ASN A 112 -0.82 18.47 10.34
C ASN A 112 0.65 18.93 10.42
N SER A 113 1.09 19.35 11.60
CA SER A 113 2.45 19.87 11.83
C SER A 113 3.53 18.80 11.84
N GLY A 114 3.13 17.51 11.80
CA GLY A 114 4.05 16.39 11.95
C GLY A 114 4.38 16.02 13.39
N LYS A 115 3.72 16.66 14.36
CA LYS A 115 3.89 16.34 15.79
C LYS A 115 3.52 14.90 16.13
N TYR A 116 2.49 14.36 15.44
CA TYR A 116 2.00 13.00 15.64
C TYR A 116 2.07 12.21 14.33
N ASN A 117 2.46 10.95 14.43
CA ASN A 117 2.47 10.04 13.29
C ASN A 117 1.08 9.40 13.09
N TRP A 118 0.28 9.97 12.21
CA TRP A 118 -1.05 9.48 11.88
C TRP A 118 -1.07 8.28 10.91
N ASN A 119 0.10 7.83 10.45
CA ASN A 119 0.22 6.68 9.55
C ASN A 119 0.39 5.35 10.30
N THR A 120 0.46 5.37 11.62
CA THR A 120 0.45 4.16 12.44
C THR A 120 -0.86 3.39 12.27
N ARG A 121 -0.83 2.07 12.54
CA ARG A 121 -2.08 1.29 12.62
C ARG A 121 -2.94 1.86 13.74
N ALA A 122 -4.26 1.88 13.54
CA ALA A 122 -5.17 2.37 14.58
C ALA A 122 -4.99 1.64 15.93
N SER A 123 -4.73 0.33 15.88
CA SER A 123 -4.44 -0.49 17.08
C SER A 123 -3.11 -0.18 17.77
N ASN A 124 -2.23 0.62 17.16
CA ASN A 124 -0.95 1.04 17.72
C ASN A 124 -0.73 2.55 17.48
N PRO A 125 -1.50 3.41 18.16
CA PRO A 125 -1.44 4.85 17.97
C PRO A 125 -0.09 5.43 18.40
N ASP A 126 0.19 6.64 17.91
CA ASP A 126 1.43 7.36 18.18
C ASP A 126 1.68 7.56 19.69
N LYS A 127 2.89 7.27 20.14
CA LYS A 127 3.26 7.32 21.56
C LYS A 127 3.25 8.75 22.12
N ASN A 128 3.60 9.74 21.31
CA ASN A 128 3.61 11.13 21.72
C ASN A 128 2.16 11.63 21.90
N LEU A 129 1.26 11.20 20.99
CA LEU A 129 -0.16 11.49 21.15
C LEU A 129 -0.73 10.90 22.44
N ILE A 130 -0.39 9.65 22.75
CA ILE A 130 -0.82 9.01 24.01
C ILE A 130 -0.27 9.77 25.22
N ALA A 131 0.99 10.19 25.18
CA ALA A 131 1.60 10.96 26.29
C ALA A 131 0.87 12.29 26.49
N ASP A 132 0.66 13.05 25.41
CA ASP A 132 -0.03 14.33 25.47
C ASP A 132 -1.48 14.19 25.98
N LEU A 133 -2.18 13.14 25.57
CA LEU A 133 -3.54 12.82 26.05
C LEU A 133 -3.55 12.40 27.52
N CYS A 134 -2.52 11.70 28.01
CA CYS A 134 -2.39 11.40 29.44
C CYS A 134 -2.26 12.66 30.30
N ASP A 135 -1.69 13.73 29.74
CA ASP A 135 -1.50 15.02 30.45
C ASP A 135 -2.62 16.02 30.18
N ASP A 136 -3.49 15.75 29.19
CA ASP A 136 -4.58 16.65 28.84
C ASP A 136 -5.65 16.71 29.94
N PHE A 137 -6.00 17.94 30.35
CA PHE A 137 -7.01 18.18 31.38
C PHE A 137 -8.39 17.61 30.97
N VAL A 138 -8.78 17.71 29.71
CA VAL A 138 -10.07 17.19 29.22
C VAL A 138 -10.12 15.69 29.42
N VAL A 139 -9.07 14.94 29.01
CA VAL A 139 -9.00 13.48 29.18
C VAL A 139 -9.06 13.08 30.65
N ARG A 140 -8.32 13.80 31.51
CA ARG A 140 -8.29 13.55 32.96
C ARG A 140 -9.63 13.85 33.65
N SER A 141 -10.45 14.73 33.09
CA SER A 141 -11.76 15.12 33.61
C SER A 141 -12.92 14.31 33.03
N LEU A 142 -12.66 13.40 32.07
CA LEU A 142 -13.70 12.58 31.49
C LEU A 142 -14.35 11.68 32.55
N ARG A 143 -15.67 11.62 32.53
CA ARG A 143 -16.40 10.67 33.33
C ARG A 143 -16.18 9.25 32.78
N VAL A 144 -15.82 8.34 33.67
CA VAL A 144 -15.73 6.92 33.38
C VAL A 144 -16.87 6.19 34.07
N TYR A 145 -17.75 5.57 33.29
CA TYR A 145 -18.83 4.73 33.77
C TYR A 145 -18.28 3.34 34.09
N ASP A 146 -18.40 2.89 35.33
CA ASP A 146 -17.95 1.56 35.76
C ASP A 146 -19.07 0.54 35.64
N PHE A 147 -18.94 -0.44 34.79
CA PHE A 147 -19.96 -1.46 34.56
C PHE A 147 -20.13 -2.48 35.69
N ARG A 148 -19.36 -2.35 36.77
CA ARG A 148 -19.59 -3.03 38.03
C ARG A 148 -20.62 -2.33 38.90
N ASP A 149 -20.96 -1.08 38.59
CA ASP A 149 -21.95 -0.26 39.26
C ASP A 149 -23.23 -0.21 38.43
N ASP A 150 -24.36 -0.60 39.03
CA ASP A 150 -25.65 -0.65 38.36
C ASP A 150 -26.15 0.76 37.96
N TYR A 151 -25.80 1.80 38.74
CA TYR A 151 -26.20 3.20 38.45
C TYR A 151 -25.43 3.71 37.23
N ASP A 152 -24.11 3.48 37.18
CA ASP A 152 -23.27 3.83 36.03
C ASP A 152 -23.69 3.10 34.75
N CYS A 153 -24.11 1.83 34.86
CA CYS A 153 -24.66 1.05 33.76
C CYS A 153 -25.95 1.68 33.19
N GLU A 154 -26.85 2.05 34.07
CA GLU A 154 -28.14 2.67 33.68
C GLU A 154 -27.90 4.06 33.09
N ASP A 155 -27.06 4.87 33.71
CA ASP A 155 -26.77 6.23 33.27
C ASP A 155 -26.04 6.24 31.92
N PHE A 156 -25.04 5.38 31.73
CA PHE A 156 -24.43 5.18 30.42
C PHE A 156 -25.44 4.77 29.35
N SER A 157 -26.30 3.79 29.64
CA SER A 157 -27.32 3.31 28.71
C SER A 157 -28.28 4.43 28.29
N ASN A 158 -28.71 5.24 29.25
CA ASN A 158 -29.59 6.38 28.98
C ASN A 158 -28.90 7.46 28.16
N GLU A 159 -27.66 7.78 28.48
CA GLU A 159 -26.89 8.78 27.74
C GLU A 159 -26.54 8.30 26.32
N PHE A 160 -26.13 7.05 26.15
CA PHE A 160 -25.89 6.45 24.84
C PHE A 160 -27.15 6.49 23.95
N LYS A 161 -28.31 6.10 24.48
CA LYS A 161 -29.60 6.18 23.77
C LYS A 161 -29.96 7.62 23.42
N ARG A 162 -29.72 8.58 24.35
CA ARG A 162 -29.94 10.01 24.11
C ARG A 162 -29.13 10.51 22.95
N ILE A 163 -27.82 10.18 22.92
CA ILE A 163 -26.89 10.54 21.86
C ILE A 163 -27.36 9.98 20.52
N GLU A 164 -27.68 8.71 20.45
CA GLU A 164 -28.04 8.05 19.20
C GLU A 164 -29.47 8.41 18.71
N SER A 165 -30.37 8.85 19.58
CA SER A 165 -31.71 9.30 19.20
C SER A 165 -31.80 10.79 18.86
N GLY A 166 -30.83 11.59 19.24
CA GLY A 166 -30.81 13.05 19.05
C GLY A 166 -30.56 13.43 17.58
N LYS A 167 -31.23 14.50 17.12
CA LYS A 167 -30.85 15.21 15.88
C LYS A 167 -29.71 16.17 16.24
N SER A 168 -28.49 15.76 16.15
CA SER A 168 -27.35 16.69 16.29
C SER A 168 -26.99 17.30 14.96
N ALA A 169 -26.54 18.55 14.98
CA ALA A 169 -25.95 19.17 13.80
C ALA A 169 -24.57 18.52 13.58
N PRO A 170 -24.24 18.08 12.35
CA PRO A 170 -22.93 17.51 12.05
C PRO A 170 -21.83 18.54 12.32
N ILE A 171 -20.68 18.07 12.81
CA ILE A 171 -19.50 18.93 13.01
C ILE A 171 -18.98 19.33 11.64
N LYS A 172 -19.07 20.63 11.36
CA LYS A 172 -18.61 21.17 10.07
C LYS A 172 -17.11 21.14 9.97
N LYS A 173 -16.61 20.57 8.90
CA LYS A 173 -15.17 20.52 8.56
C LYS A 173 -14.72 21.88 8.03
N ILE A 174 -13.54 22.32 8.46
CA ILE A 174 -12.87 23.47 7.86
C ILE A 174 -12.25 23.02 6.54
N ILE A 175 -12.50 23.76 5.48
CA ILE A 175 -11.90 23.51 4.17
C ILE A 175 -10.64 24.37 4.07
N ASP A 176 -9.52 23.69 3.91
CA ASP A 176 -8.21 24.28 3.66
C ASP A 176 -7.55 23.64 2.42
N ILE A 177 -6.33 24.05 2.09
CA ILE A 177 -5.60 23.52 0.94
C ILE A 177 -5.39 21.99 1.05
N SER A 178 -5.26 21.46 2.26
CA SER A 178 -5.03 20.03 2.48
C SER A 178 -6.31 19.19 2.32
N SER A 179 -7.45 19.75 2.66
CA SER A 179 -8.76 19.07 2.66
C SER A 179 -9.59 19.34 1.39
N ILE A 180 -9.26 20.36 0.60
CA ILE A 180 -10.09 20.81 -0.53
C ILE A 180 -10.29 19.73 -1.61
N ILE A 181 -9.29 18.91 -1.87
CA ILE A 181 -9.38 17.81 -2.85
C ILE A 181 -10.43 16.78 -2.41
N VAL A 182 -10.44 16.45 -1.13
CA VAL A 182 -11.37 15.48 -0.57
C VAL A 182 -12.79 16.05 -0.55
N CYS A 183 -12.91 17.33 -0.18
CA CYS A 183 -14.18 18.04 -0.23
C CYS A 183 -14.75 18.06 -1.65
N TYR A 184 -13.94 18.42 -2.65
CA TYR A 184 -14.35 18.46 -4.05
C TYR A 184 -14.79 17.09 -4.58
N LYS A 185 -14.05 16.02 -4.28
CA LYS A 185 -14.42 14.66 -4.68
C LYS A 185 -15.76 14.23 -4.08
N LYS A 186 -15.98 14.51 -2.80
CA LYS A 186 -17.26 14.24 -2.14
C LYS A 186 -18.38 15.07 -2.75
N TRP A 187 -18.12 16.35 -2.99
CA TRP A 187 -19.06 17.24 -3.66
C TRP A 187 -19.45 16.71 -5.05
N LEU A 188 -18.48 16.30 -5.87
CA LEU A 188 -18.74 15.73 -7.19
C LEU A 188 -19.63 14.48 -7.14
N ARG A 189 -19.37 13.57 -6.20
CA ARG A 189 -20.20 12.36 -6.03
C ARG A 189 -21.62 12.70 -5.59
N GLN A 190 -21.76 13.60 -4.64
CA GLN A 190 -23.07 13.99 -4.12
C GLN A 190 -23.86 14.84 -5.14
N MET A 191 -23.18 15.57 -6.02
CA MET A 191 -23.78 16.43 -7.07
C MET A 191 -24.00 15.72 -8.42
N ASP A 192 -23.78 14.41 -8.50
CA ASP A 192 -23.93 13.64 -9.75
C ASP A 192 -25.40 13.62 -10.27
N PHE A 193 -26.37 13.89 -9.39
CA PHE A 193 -27.78 14.07 -9.76
C PHE A 193 -28.07 15.40 -10.44
N ILE A 194 -27.20 16.40 -10.32
CA ILE A 194 -27.30 17.64 -11.10
C ILE A 194 -26.80 17.31 -12.50
N ASN A 195 -27.67 17.37 -13.48
CA ASN A 195 -27.42 16.96 -14.87
C ASN A 195 -26.40 17.89 -15.56
N LEU A 196 -25.21 18.02 -14.96
CA LEU A 196 -24.07 18.72 -15.54
C LEU A 196 -23.54 17.83 -16.66
N LYS A 197 -23.59 18.32 -17.89
CA LYS A 197 -23.11 17.59 -19.07
C LYS A 197 -21.71 17.03 -18.79
N LYS A 198 -21.48 15.76 -19.13
CA LYS A 198 -20.19 15.06 -18.94
C LYS A 198 -18.98 15.78 -19.54
N SER A 199 -19.20 16.65 -20.52
CA SER A 199 -18.18 17.42 -21.25
C SER A 199 -17.74 18.71 -20.56
N ASP A 200 -18.35 19.12 -19.45
CA ASP A 200 -18.10 20.45 -18.86
C ASP A 200 -17.40 20.33 -17.49
N LYS A 201 -16.16 19.78 -17.49
CA LYS A 201 -15.36 19.65 -16.28
C LYS A 201 -15.00 20.99 -15.64
N ASN A 202 -14.71 21.99 -16.45
CA ASN A 202 -14.37 23.34 -15.99
C ASN A 202 -15.57 23.97 -15.28
N PHE A 203 -16.78 23.79 -15.81
CA PHE A 203 -17.98 24.29 -15.15
C PHE A 203 -18.25 23.64 -13.79
N LYS A 204 -17.99 22.34 -13.63
CA LYS A 204 -18.12 21.65 -12.34
C LYS A 204 -17.16 22.23 -11.29
N ARG A 205 -15.95 22.51 -11.67
CA ARG A 205 -14.93 23.11 -10.84
C ARG A 205 -15.29 24.57 -10.48
N ASP A 206 -15.68 25.36 -11.47
CA ASP A 206 -16.14 26.73 -11.28
C ASP A 206 -17.37 26.79 -10.37
N PHE A 207 -18.30 25.84 -10.55
CA PHE A 207 -19.47 25.73 -9.68
C PHE A 207 -19.08 25.39 -8.24
N PHE A 208 -18.18 24.43 -8.04
CA PHE A 208 -17.70 24.13 -6.70
C PHE A 208 -17.04 25.33 -6.03
N PHE A 209 -16.22 26.09 -6.76
CA PHE A 209 -15.59 27.29 -6.21
C PHE A 209 -16.58 28.40 -5.92
N ALA A 210 -17.48 28.69 -6.82
CA ALA A 210 -18.52 29.69 -6.60
C ALA A 210 -19.40 29.32 -5.40
N ASP A 211 -19.65 28.02 -5.22
CA ASP A 211 -20.44 27.52 -4.10
C ASP A 211 -19.67 27.56 -2.79
N LEU A 212 -18.38 27.22 -2.82
CA LEU A 212 -17.47 27.24 -1.68
C LEU A 212 -17.30 28.66 -1.10
N THR A 213 -17.38 29.68 -1.95
CA THR A 213 -17.14 31.10 -1.61
C THR A 213 -18.39 31.95 -1.46
N ASP A 214 -19.57 31.34 -1.53
CA ASP A 214 -20.86 32.03 -1.61
C ASP A 214 -20.95 33.07 -2.74
N GLU A 215 -20.12 32.93 -3.79
CA GLU A 215 -20.19 33.77 -5.00
C GLU A 215 -21.31 33.33 -5.96
N THR A 216 -22.11 32.35 -5.57
CA THR A 216 -23.33 31.98 -6.29
C THR A 216 -24.34 33.09 -6.15
N SER A 217 -24.46 33.88 -7.18
CA SER A 217 -25.37 35.00 -7.18
C SER A 217 -26.83 34.53 -7.30
N SER A 218 -27.65 35.00 -6.42
CA SER A 218 -29.12 34.96 -6.36
C SER A 218 -29.78 33.59 -6.38
N TYR A 219 -30.26 33.29 -5.22
CA TYR A 219 -31.23 32.28 -4.93
C TYR A 219 -32.63 32.86 -5.20
N ASP A 220 -33.31 32.38 -6.23
CA ASP A 220 -34.73 32.68 -6.44
C ASP A 220 -35.54 31.44 -5.99
N ALA A 221 -36.14 31.54 -4.80
CA ALA A 221 -36.97 30.51 -4.21
C ALA A 221 -38.42 30.66 -4.66
N ASP A 222 -38.71 30.52 -5.93
CA ASP A 222 -40.08 30.22 -6.34
C ASP A 222 -40.44 28.81 -5.81
N ALA A 223 -41.57 28.67 -5.14
CA ALA A 223 -41.96 27.45 -4.43
C ALA A 223 -42.01 26.18 -5.31
N LYS A 224 -41.81 26.30 -6.60
CA LYS A 224 -41.77 25.22 -7.59
C LYS A 224 -40.47 25.03 -8.30
N LYS A 225 -39.57 26.03 -8.33
CA LYS A 225 -38.27 25.98 -9.01
C LYS A 225 -37.21 26.66 -8.15
N LEU A 226 -36.17 25.90 -7.78
CA LEU A 226 -35.00 26.39 -7.07
C LEU A 226 -33.88 26.54 -8.08
N THR A 227 -33.29 27.70 -8.21
CA THR A 227 -32.26 27.98 -9.21
C THR A 227 -31.03 28.61 -8.57
N LEU A 228 -29.85 28.19 -9.06
CA LEU A 228 -28.56 28.83 -8.76
C LEU A 228 -27.98 29.38 -10.06
N ASN A 229 -27.47 30.59 -10.04
CA ASN A 229 -26.71 31.15 -11.15
C ASN A 229 -25.23 31.09 -10.83
N VAL A 230 -24.47 30.38 -11.64
CA VAL A 230 -23.03 30.21 -11.54
C VAL A 230 -22.38 30.69 -12.84
N ASN A 231 -21.66 31.80 -12.80
CA ASN A 231 -20.99 32.40 -13.98
C ASN A 231 -21.91 32.55 -15.21
N GLY A 232 -23.14 33.01 -14.98
CA GLY A 232 -24.13 33.20 -16.02
C GLY A 232 -24.85 31.93 -16.51
N ARG A 233 -24.56 30.80 -15.92
CA ARG A 233 -25.29 29.54 -16.19
C ARG A 233 -26.24 29.23 -15.05
N VAL A 234 -27.48 28.94 -15.41
CA VAL A 234 -28.55 28.62 -14.44
C VAL A 234 -28.62 27.10 -14.21
N VAL A 235 -28.51 26.70 -12.95
CA VAL A 235 -28.71 25.31 -12.52
C VAL A 235 -30.05 25.22 -11.79
N GLU A 236 -30.95 24.37 -12.28
CA GLU A 236 -32.29 24.20 -11.73
C GLU A 236 -32.36 22.96 -10.84
N PHE A 237 -33.00 23.11 -9.67
CA PHE A 237 -33.24 22.03 -8.70
C PHE A 237 -34.75 21.85 -8.48
N ASN A 238 -35.18 20.59 -8.32
CA ASN A 238 -36.44 20.30 -7.67
C ASN A 238 -36.22 20.23 -6.13
N ARG A 239 -37.27 20.12 -5.35
CA ARG A 239 -37.19 20.10 -3.87
C ARG A 239 -36.28 18.99 -3.35
N VAL A 240 -36.36 17.78 -3.88
CA VAL A 240 -35.57 16.62 -3.44
C VAL A 240 -34.08 16.83 -3.77
N THR A 241 -33.78 17.32 -4.97
CA THR A 241 -32.38 17.59 -5.34
C THR A 241 -31.81 18.77 -4.58
N TRP A 242 -32.62 19.77 -4.24
CA TRP A 242 -32.23 20.90 -3.39
C TRP A 242 -31.88 20.46 -1.97
N GLU A 243 -32.69 19.59 -1.37
CA GLU A 243 -32.40 19.03 -0.05
C GLU A 243 -31.08 18.23 -0.04
N LYS A 244 -30.81 17.44 -1.07
CA LYS A 244 -29.52 16.73 -1.26
C LYS A 244 -28.35 17.69 -1.43
N TYR A 245 -28.52 18.76 -2.19
CA TYR A 245 -27.50 19.78 -2.37
C TYR A 245 -27.17 20.46 -1.06
N ASN A 246 -28.15 20.93 -0.32
CA ASN A 246 -27.93 21.59 0.97
C ASN A 246 -27.36 20.66 2.03
N SER A 247 -27.69 19.37 2.01
CA SER A 247 -27.16 18.41 2.98
C SER A 247 -25.64 18.28 2.91
N PHE A 248 -25.02 18.51 1.76
CA PHE A 248 -23.57 18.52 1.62
C PHE A 248 -22.93 19.64 2.48
N TRP A 249 -23.47 20.89 2.35
CA TRP A 249 -22.90 22.05 3.04
C TRP A 249 -23.19 22.09 4.53
N GLN A 250 -24.03 21.18 5.04
CA GLN A 250 -24.19 20.99 6.50
C GLN A 250 -22.92 20.41 7.14
N ASN A 251 -22.08 19.72 6.36
CA ASN A 251 -20.87 19.06 6.82
C ASN A 251 -19.58 19.90 6.65
N TYR A 252 -19.67 21.05 6.00
CA TYR A 252 -18.50 21.89 5.68
C TYR A 252 -18.75 23.35 6.00
N ASN A 253 -17.71 24.04 6.49
CA ASN A 253 -17.71 25.50 6.56
C ASN A 253 -17.32 26.05 5.19
N LYS A 254 -18.15 26.94 4.64
CA LYS A 254 -17.80 27.72 3.46
C LYS A 254 -16.70 28.71 3.81
N ILE A 255 -15.91 29.13 2.84
CA ILE A 255 -14.79 30.05 3.05
C ILE A 255 -15.34 31.49 2.87
N GLU A 256 -15.44 32.26 3.96
CA GLU A 256 -16.03 33.62 3.96
C GLU A 256 -15.11 34.67 3.32
N ASP A 257 -13.80 34.43 3.29
CA ASP A 257 -12.83 35.42 2.76
C ASP A 257 -11.83 34.80 1.76
N MET A 258 -12.24 34.74 0.50
CA MET A 258 -11.38 34.34 -0.60
C MET A 258 -10.72 35.53 -1.35
N LYS A 259 -10.58 36.67 -0.73
CA LYS A 259 -9.79 37.80 -1.30
C LYS A 259 -8.29 37.43 -1.39
N ASN A 260 -7.90 36.27 -0.86
CA ASN A 260 -6.56 35.76 -1.05
C ASN A 260 -6.45 35.03 -2.40
N THR A 261 -6.08 35.76 -3.45
CA THR A 261 -5.86 35.27 -4.81
C THR A 261 -4.95 34.05 -4.86
N ASN A 262 -4.05 33.88 -3.89
CA ASN A 262 -3.13 32.77 -3.78
C ASN A 262 -3.83 31.47 -3.37
N PHE A 263 -4.87 31.49 -2.52
CA PHE A 263 -5.60 30.29 -2.14
C PHE A 263 -6.40 29.74 -3.33
N ARG A 264 -7.10 30.58 -4.10
CA ARG A 264 -7.89 30.16 -5.25
C ARG A 264 -6.99 29.55 -6.32
N ALA A 265 -5.87 30.16 -6.63
CA ALA A 265 -4.90 29.63 -7.61
C ALA A 265 -4.28 28.32 -7.13
N ALA A 266 -3.94 28.20 -5.84
CA ALA A 266 -3.41 26.97 -5.26
C ALA A 266 -4.46 25.85 -5.22
N ALA A 267 -5.69 26.18 -4.83
CA ALA A 267 -6.80 25.23 -4.78
C ALA A 267 -7.21 24.75 -6.17
N ASP A 268 -7.26 25.65 -7.14
CA ASP A 268 -7.56 25.32 -8.56
C ASP A 268 -6.48 24.39 -9.14
N ARG A 269 -5.21 24.67 -8.87
CA ARG A 269 -4.08 23.78 -9.18
C ARG A 269 -4.24 22.41 -8.52
N LEU A 270 -4.58 22.36 -7.25
CA LEU A 270 -4.72 21.10 -6.52
C LEU A 270 -5.89 20.26 -7.01
N LEU A 271 -7.02 20.88 -7.35
CA LEU A 271 -8.18 20.18 -7.91
C LEU A 271 -7.88 19.67 -9.31
N GLU A 272 -7.22 20.46 -10.13
CA GLU A 272 -6.74 20.04 -11.44
C GLU A 272 -5.73 18.88 -11.31
N MET A 273 -4.82 18.96 -10.36
CA MET A 273 -3.88 17.87 -10.02
C MET A 273 -4.60 16.61 -9.53
N ALA A 274 -5.67 16.72 -8.76
CA ALA A 274 -6.44 15.57 -8.29
C ALA A 274 -7.10 14.80 -9.44
N ASP A 275 -7.64 15.50 -10.43
CA ASP A 275 -8.18 14.90 -11.65
C ASP A 275 -7.09 14.24 -12.52
N ARG A 276 -5.86 14.75 -12.47
CA ARG A 276 -4.71 14.23 -13.22
C ARG A 276 -4.06 13.01 -12.53
N ARG A 277 -4.01 12.96 -11.19
CA ARG A 277 -3.48 11.81 -10.40
C ARG A 277 -4.18 10.50 -10.69
N TRP A 278 -5.46 10.54 -10.94
CA TRP A 278 -6.22 9.38 -11.38
C TRP A 278 -5.63 8.72 -12.63
N LYS A 279 -4.87 9.47 -13.42
CA LYS A 279 -4.21 9.03 -14.65
C LYS A 279 -2.75 8.61 -14.47
N GLY A 280 -2.20 8.70 -13.25
CA GLY A 280 -0.81 8.35 -12.93
C GLY A 280 0.21 9.47 -13.22
N ASP A 281 -0.26 10.70 -13.32
CA ASP A 281 0.60 11.87 -13.54
C ASP A 281 1.04 12.43 -12.18
N PHE A 282 2.34 12.40 -11.91
CA PHE A 282 2.95 12.93 -10.68
C PHE A 282 3.71 14.21 -10.99
N TYR A 283 3.37 15.30 -10.30
CA TYR A 283 4.08 16.58 -10.44
C TYR A 283 5.27 16.63 -9.50
N THR A 284 6.41 16.99 -10.04
CA THR A 284 7.64 17.14 -9.28
C THR A 284 7.56 18.40 -8.41
N PRO A 285 7.76 18.32 -7.08
CA PRO A 285 7.95 19.49 -6.22
C PRO A 285 9.09 20.38 -6.71
N ASN A 286 8.98 21.70 -6.50
CA ASN A 286 9.99 22.64 -6.99
C ASN A 286 11.37 22.37 -6.40
N GLU A 287 11.44 22.02 -5.12
CA GLU A 287 12.68 21.72 -4.41
C GLU A 287 13.41 20.51 -5.02
N LEU A 288 12.66 19.50 -5.46
CA LEU A 288 13.25 18.35 -6.17
C LEU A 288 13.69 18.74 -7.60
N ALA A 289 12.92 19.60 -8.28
CA ALA A 289 13.30 20.11 -9.58
C ALA A 289 14.62 20.93 -9.52
N GLU A 290 14.73 21.85 -8.54
CA GLU A 290 15.95 22.63 -8.28
C GLU A 290 17.14 21.72 -7.97
N ARG A 291 16.94 20.71 -7.14
CA ARG A 291 17.98 19.71 -6.85
C ARG A 291 18.38 18.93 -8.11
N GLY A 292 17.43 18.53 -8.94
CA GLY A 292 17.74 17.89 -10.22
C GLY A 292 18.63 18.77 -11.11
N TRP A 293 18.33 20.06 -11.17
CA TRP A 293 19.16 21.04 -11.90
C TRP A 293 20.54 21.23 -11.28
N SER A 294 20.72 21.12 -9.96
CA SER A 294 22.08 21.19 -9.38
C SER A 294 22.98 20.06 -9.90
N TYR A 295 22.46 18.82 -10.00
CA TYR A 295 23.20 17.71 -10.61
C TYR A 295 23.52 17.94 -12.09
N ILE A 296 22.58 18.57 -12.83
CA ILE A 296 22.84 18.94 -14.24
C ILE A 296 24.01 19.92 -14.32
N TRP A 297 23.99 21.00 -13.51
CA TRP A 297 25.02 22.05 -13.56
C TRP A 297 26.38 21.61 -13.03
N GLU A 298 26.48 20.55 -12.28
CA GLU A 298 27.76 19.90 -11.93
C GLU A 298 28.43 19.21 -13.15
N ASN A 299 27.65 18.85 -14.18
CA ASN A 299 28.11 18.12 -15.34
C ASN A 299 28.03 18.92 -16.66
N VAL A 300 27.30 20.03 -16.66
CA VAL A 300 27.13 20.93 -17.83
C VAL A 300 27.40 22.36 -17.38
N SER A 301 28.20 23.09 -18.18
CA SER A 301 28.50 24.48 -17.85
C SER A 301 27.29 25.38 -17.98
N TYR A 302 26.94 26.08 -16.90
CA TYR A 302 25.82 27.05 -16.90
C TYR A 302 26.11 28.20 -17.89
N ASP A 303 27.37 28.58 -18.11
CA ASP A 303 27.77 29.61 -19.07
C ASP A 303 27.42 29.28 -20.51
N ASP A 304 27.30 28.00 -20.83
CA ASP A 304 26.93 27.54 -22.16
C ASP A 304 25.45 27.79 -22.45
N LEU A 305 24.60 27.89 -21.41
CA LEU A 305 23.22 28.31 -21.54
C LEU A 305 23.14 29.77 -22.05
N ALA A 306 23.91 30.68 -21.42
CA ALA A 306 23.96 32.07 -21.85
C ALA A 306 24.54 32.26 -23.26
N LYS A 307 25.47 31.37 -23.68
CA LYS A 307 26.03 31.34 -25.04
C LYS A 307 25.11 30.70 -26.09
N GLY A 308 23.93 30.23 -25.69
CA GLY A 308 22.99 29.57 -26.60
C GLY A 308 23.39 28.16 -27.06
N LYS A 309 24.38 27.54 -26.35
CA LYS A 309 24.90 26.20 -26.65
C LYS A 309 24.15 25.08 -25.95
N ILE A 310 23.02 25.38 -25.31
CA ILE A 310 22.16 24.41 -24.64
C ILE A 310 20.75 24.47 -25.25
N VAL A 311 20.19 23.30 -25.50
CA VAL A 311 18.77 23.07 -25.80
C VAL A 311 18.18 22.25 -24.66
N ILE A 312 17.06 22.67 -24.12
CA ILE A 312 16.37 21.98 -23.02
C ILE A 312 15.05 21.44 -23.57
N ASN A 313 14.76 20.18 -23.29
CA ASN A 313 13.48 19.58 -23.67
C ASN A 313 12.83 18.83 -22.52
N ASP A 314 11.55 19.11 -22.33
CA ASP A 314 10.65 18.31 -21.51
C ASP A 314 9.45 17.86 -22.35
N ASN A 315 9.40 16.56 -22.67
CA ASN A 315 8.38 15.97 -23.54
C ASN A 315 7.15 15.46 -22.77
N CYS A 316 7.04 15.77 -21.49
CA CYS A 316 5.90 15.46 -20.62
C CYS A 316 5.72 16.54 -19.54
N VAL A 317 5.77 17.80 -19.98
CA VAL A 317 6.00 18.99 -19.14
C VAL A 317 5.00 19.20 -18.00
N GLY A 318 3.76 18.72 -18.12
CA GLY A 318 2.74 18.97 -17.11
C GLY A 318 2.57 20.44 -16.77
N SER A 319 2.89 20.86 -15.54
CA SER A 319 2.83 22.25 -15.08
C SER A 319 4.12 23.06 -15.32
N GLY A 320 5.15 22.46 -15.91
CA GLY A 320 6.41 23.13 -16.18
C GLY A 320 7.40 23.18 -15.01
N ASN A 321 7.12 22.47 -13.91
CA ASN A 321 7.95 22.54 -12.68
C ASN A 321 9.41 22.17 -12.92
N LEU A 322 9.70 21.28 -13.88
CA LEU A 322 11.08 20.91 -14.23
C LEU A 322 11.80 22.00 -14.99
N ILE A 323 11.10 22.93 -15.63
CA ILE A 323 11.68 24.03 -16.39
C ILE A 323 11.78 25.30 -15.56
N TYR A 324 10.88 25.49 -14.58
CA TYR A 324 10.84 26.68 -13.74
C TYR A 324 12.20 27.10 -13.13
N PRO A 325 13.05 26.20 -12.61
CA PRO A 325 14.29 26.59 -11.92
C PRO A 325 15.35 27.26 -12.81
N ILE A 326 15.28 27.15 -14.13
CA ILE A 326 16.29 27.75 -15.01
C ILE A 326 16.14 29.28 -15.18
N GLY A 327 14.98 29.83 -14.78
CA GLY A 327 14.67 31.25 -14.81
C GLY A 327 14.19 31.78 -16.17
N GLU A 328 13.40 32.83 -16.13
CA GLU A 328 12.66 33.39 -17.30
C GLU A 328 13.57 33.77 -18.49
N ASN A 329 14.75 34.31 -18.22
CA ASN A 329 15.72 34.70 -19.27
C ASN A 329 16.20 33.53 -20.14
N ASN A 330 16.03 32.31 -19.68
CA ASN A 330 16.51 31.09 -20.31
C ASN A 330 15.42 30.25 -20.98
N TYR A 331 14.14 30.62 -20.80
CA TYR A 331 13.03 29.85 -21.42
C TYR A 331 13.09 29.80 -22.96
N LYS A 332 13.76 30.77 -23.61
CA LYS A 332 14.03 30.75 -25.07
C LYS A 332 14.79 29.50 -25.56
N HIS A 333 15.46 28.78 -24.66
CA HIS A 333 16.20 27.55 -24.99
C HIS A 333 15.37 26.28 -24.81
N CYS A 334 14.08 26.41 -24.42
CA CYS A 334 13.24 25.31 -24.01
C CYS A 334 12.24 24.88 -25.07
N ILE A 335 12.07 23.56 -25.18
CA ILE A 335 11.01 22.89 -25.92
C ILE A 335 10.18 22.13 -24.90
N MET A 336 8.89 22.42 -24.82
CA MET A 336 7.99 21.92 -23.80
C MET A 336 6.76 21.30 -24.44
N THR A 337 6.47 20.03 -24.19
CA THR A 337 5.28 19.38 -24.75
C THR A 337 4.50 18.57 -23.73
N SER A 338 3.21 18.48 -23.95
CA SER A 338 2.31 17.60 -23.23
C SER A 338 1.29 17.00 -24.20
N ILE A 339 0.81 15.80 -23.87
CA ILE A 339 -0.35 15.21 -24.55
C ILE A 339 -1.63 16.03 -24.33
N ARG A 340 -1.66 16.86 -23.27
CA ARG A 340 -2.83 17.64 -22.88
C ARG A 340 -2.72 19.05 -23.39
N LYS A 341 -3.82 19.50 -24.01
CA LYS A 341 -3.96 20.87 -24.46
C LYS A 341 -3.92 21.87 -23.31
N ASP A 342 -4.59 21.56 -22.21
CA ASP A 342 -4.66 22.41 -21.02
C ASP A 342 -3.26 22.73 -20.45
N ASP A 343 -2.35 21.74 -20.43
CA ASP A 343 -0.98 21.93 -19.97
C ASP A 343 -0.25 22.93 -20.88
N THR A 344 -0.40 22.77 -22.19
CA THR A 344 0.28 23.62 -23.16
C THR A 344 -0.32 25.04 -23.22
N GLU A 345 -1.62 25.18 -23.03
CA GLU A 345 -2.29 26.48 -22.90
C GLU A 345 -1.84 27.23 -21.65
N TYR A 346 -1.57 26.52 -20.54
CA TYR A 346 -1.00 27.10 -19.34
C TYR A 346 0.50 27.45 -19.51
N CYS A 347 1.30 26.51 -20.02
CA CYS A 347 2.75 26.70 -20.13
C CYS A 347 3.13 27.76 -21.17
N SER A 348 2.36 27.91 -22.25
CA SER A 348 2.69 28.86 -23.33
C SER A 348 2.86 30.31 -22.85
N PRO A 349 1.95 30.92 -22.09
CA PRO A 349 2.15 32.27 -21.57
C PRO A 349 3.11 32.29 -20.36
N ALA A 350 3.12 31.24 -19.53
CA ALA A 350 3.89 31.18 -18.29
C ALA A 350 5.40 31.02 -18.53
N TYR A 351 5.78 30.39 -19.62
CA TYR A 351 7.19 30.12 -19.97
C TYR A 351 7.62 30.78 -21.29
N ALA A 352 6.92 31.82 -21.71
CA ALA A 352 7.32 32.57 -22.90
C ALA A 352 8.77 33.12 -22.73
N PRO A 353 9.65 33.00 -23.72
CA PRO A 353 9.41 32.60 -25.12
C PRO A 353 9.76 31.14 -25.45
N ALA A 354 9.54 30.18 -24.55
CA ALA A 354 9.74 28.76 -24.83
C ALA A 354 8.86 28.29 -26.01
N ILE A 355 9.31 27.27 -26.71
CA ILE A 355 8.53 26.56 -27.73
C ILE A 355 7.62 25.57 -27.02
N VAL A 356 6.30 25.88 -26.96
CA VAL A 356 5.29 25.07 -26.26
C VAL A 356 4.25 24.60 -27.25
N PHE A 357 3.99 23.28 -27.34
CA PHE A 357 2.98 22.73 -28.24
C PHE A 357 2.43 21.40 -27.72
N GLN A 358 1.22 21.05 -28.15
CA GLN A 358 0.61 19.76 -27.81
C GLN A 358 1.23 18.64 -28.65
N CYS A 359 1.62 17.54 -28.03
CA CYS A 359 2.17 16.36 -28.71
C CYS A 359 1.93 15.10 -27.88
N ASP A 360 1.37 14.08 -28.50
CA ASP A 360 1.39 12.72 -27.94
C ASP A 360 2.75 12.08 -28.23
N TYR A 361 3.67 12.18 -27.27
CA TYR A 361 5.04 11.70 -27.44
C TYR A 361 5.13 10.21 -27.80
N LEU A 362 4.12 9.39 -27.52
CA LEU A 362 4.14 7.96 -27.80
C LEU A 362 3.46 7.59 -29.12
N ASN A 363 2.79 8.55 -29.82
CA ASN A 363 2.05 8.27 -31.03
C ASN A 363 2.35 9.23 -32.20
N ASP A 364 2.75 10.50 -31.93
CA ASP A 364 2.95 11.52 -32.95
C ASP A 364 4.41 11.53 -33.45
N TYR A 365 4.61 11.86 -34.71
CA TYR A 365 5.94 12.04 -35.33
C TYR A 365 6.89 10.85 -35.11
N ILE A 366 6.37 9.63 -35.16
CA ILE A 366 7.18 8.43 -34.88
C ILE A 366 8.18 8.15 -36.02
N GLU A 367 7.77 8.31 -37.25
CA GLU A 367 8.58 8.00 -38.44
C GLU A 367 9.63 9.06 -38.68
N ASP A 368 9.22 10.34 -38.69
CA ASP A 368 10.07 11.48 -38.97
C ASP A 368 10.93 11.91 -37.79
N GLY A 369 10.55 11.50 -36.58
CA GLY A 369 11.17 11.87 -35.30
C GLY A 369 10.48 13.05 -34.63
N TYR A 370 10.54 13.09 -33.28
CA TYR A 370 9.89 14.13 -32.47
C TYR A 370 10.34 15.54 -32.82
N PHE A 371 11.64 15.72 -33.07
CA PHE A 371 12.21 17.04 -33.39
C PHE A 371 11.92 17.52 -34.84
N SER A 372 11.28 16.70 -35.68
CA SER A 372 10.77 17.12 -36.98
C SER A 372 9.47 17.91 -36.88
N ASN A 373 8.87 18.02 -35.70
CA ASN A 373 7.63 18.74 -35.49
C ASN A 373 7.74 20.19 -35.97
N PRO A 374 6.79 20.70 -36.78
CA PRO A 374 6.82 22.07 -37.36
C PRO A 374 6.91 23.20 -36.33
N HIS A 375 6.48 22.97 -35.08
CA HIS A 375 6.62 23.98 -34.01
C HIS A 375 8.08 24.20 -33.58
N ILE A 376 8.95 23.22 -33.81
CA ILE A 376 10.39 23.33 -33.46
C ILE A 376 11.07 24.07 -34.64
N THR A 377 11.79 25.14 -34.33
CA THR A 377 12.45 25.98 -35.33
C THR A 377 13.65 25.27 -35.98
N ASP A 378 14.00 25.69 -37.20
CA ASP A 378 15.18 25.15 -37.89
C ASP A 378 16.46 25.41 -37.08
N GLU A 379 16.59 26.59 -36.47
CA GLU A 379 17.70 26.89 -35.55
C GLU A 379 17.85 25.85 -34.44
N MET A 380 16.74 25.44 -33.80
CA MET A 380 16.79 24.42 -32.78
C MET A 380 17.18 23.05 -33.33
N ARG A 381 16.71 22.69 -34.50
CA ARG A 381 17.10 21.46 -35.21
C ARG A 381 18.58 21.44 -35.59
N ASP A 382 19.10 22.55 -36.10
CA ASP A 382 20.51 22.69 -36.48
C ASP A 382 21.44 22.50 -35.27
N LYS A 383 21.05 23.04 -34.12
CA LYS A 383 21.77 22.83 -32.85
C LYS A 383 21.94 21.36 -32.46
N LEU A 384 20.98 20.49 -32.79
CA LEU A 384 21.08 19.04 -32.48
C LEU A 384 22.18 18.34 -33.32
N ASN A 385 22.65 18.95 -34.41
CA ASN A 385 23.70 18.45 -35.26
C ASN A 385 25.06 19.08 -34.97
N ASP A 386 25.14 20.02 -34.01
CA ASP A 386 26.37 20.66 -33.58
C ASP A 386 26.96 19.89 -32.38
N PRO A 387 28.20 19.33 -32.47
CA PRO A 387 28.85 18.60 -31.40
C PRO A 387 29.21 19.47 -30.18
N ASP A 388 29.25 20.81 -30.34
CA ASP A 388 29.53 21.76 -29.25
C ASP A 388 28.28 22.11 -28.45
N VAL A 389 27.08 21.68 -28.90
CA VAL A 389 25.81 21.90 -28.23
C VAL A 389 25.50 20.72 -27.29
N THR A 390 24.82 21.03 -26.21
CA THR A 390 24.29 20.02 -25.28
C THR A 390 22.74 20.06 -25.30
N LEU A 391 22.11 18.94 -25.62
CA LEU A 391 20.69 18.72 -25.41
C LEU A 391 20.47 18.16 -23.99
N ILE A 392 19.71 18.87 -23.19
CA ILE A 392 19.30 18.42 -21.85
C ILE A 392 17.83 17.95 -21.95
N LEU A 393 17.62 16.67 -21.74
CA LEU A 393 16.29 16.08 -21.56
C LEU A 393 16.06 15.96 -20.06
N ASN A 394 15.17 16.78 -19.49
CA ASN A 394 14.84 16.71 -18.05
C ASN A 394 13.36 16.37 -17.90
N ILE A 395 13.04 15.12 -17.55
CA ILE A 395 11.72 14.56 -17.70
C ILE A 395 11.24 13.79 -16.46
N ASN A 396 9.93 13.86 -16.22
CA ASN A 396 9.22 13.01 -15.28
C ASN A 396 8.05 12.30 -15.98
N PRO A 397 8.31 11.21 -16.73
CA PRO A 397 7.28 10.52 -17.49
C PRO A 397 6.29 9.78 -16.57
N PRO A 398 5.06 9.49 -17.02
CA PRO A 398 4.05 8.82 -16.21
C PRO A 398 4.44 7.38 -15.85
N TYR A 399 4.25 6.99 -14.56
CA TYR A 399 4.66 5.68 -14.04
C TYR A 399 3.61 4.58 -14.21
N SER A 400 2.46 4.84 -14.81
CA SER A 400 1.38 3.88 -14.92
C SER A 400 1.72 2.70 -15.84
N ASN A 401 1.11 1.54 -15.52
CA ASN A 401 1.22 0.34 -16.32
C ASN A 401 0.19 0.34 -17.46
N SER A 402 0.62 0.06 -18.69
CA SER A 402 -0.24 -0.12 -19.86
C SER A 402 -0.91 -1.51 -19.94
N SER A 403 -1.13 -2.20 -18.82
CA SER A 403 -1.73 -3.53 -18.83
C SER A 403 -3.26 -3.47 -18.91
N ASN A 404 -3.86 -4.32 -19.77
CA ASN A 404 -5.30 -4.45 -19.98
C ASN A 404 -6.10 -5.03 -18.79
N LYS A 405 -5.57 -5.03 -17.57
CA LYS A 405 -6.31 -5.58 -16.43
C LYS A 405 -7.36 -4.57 -15.96
N LYS A 406 -8.63 -4.91 -16.27
CA LYS A 406 -9.86 -4.27 -15.77
C LYS A 406 -10.05 -4.27 -14.23
N ASN A 407 -9.04 -4.60 -13.44
CA ASN A 407 -9.19 -4.99 -12.05
C ASN A 407 -8.77 -3.93 -11.01
N CYS A 408 -8.55 -2.69 -11.40
CA CYS A 408 -8.19 -1.63 -10.44
C CYS A 408 -9.25 -0.56 -10.23
N CYS A 409 -10.48 -0.75 -10.74
CA CYS A 409 -11.58 0.17 -10.51
C CYS A 409 -12.68 -0.52 -9.74
N GLN A 410 -13.21 0.12 -8.70
CA GLN A 410 -14.43 -0.31 -8.02
C GLN A 410 -15.60 -0.32 -9.00
N ALA A 411 -16.65 -1.10 -8.71
CA ALA A 411 -17.72 -1.41 -9.68
C ALA A 411 -18.45 -0.19 -10.26
N GLU A 412 -18.46 0.94 -9.58
CA GLU A 412 -19.10 2.19 -10.02
C GLU A 412 -18.28 2.96 -11.07
N ASP A 413 -16.94 2.87 -11.00
CA ASP A 413 -16.06 3.47 -12.00
C ASP A 413 -16.09 2.72 -13.34
N LYS A 414 -16.60 1.48 -13.38
CA LYS A 414 -16.72 0.68 -14.61
C LYS A 414 -17.72 1.24 -15.61
N LYS A 415 -18.74 1.98 -15.17
CA LYS A 415 -19.74 2.62 -16.06
C LYS A 415 -19.23 3.91 -16.68
N ASN A 416 -18.30 4.62 -16.03
CA ASN A 416 -17.75 5.90 -16.49
C ASN A 416 -16.36 5.80 -17.15
N ALA A 417 -15.70 4.63 -17.03
CA ALA A 417 -14.40 4.36 -17.68
C ALA A 417 -14.53 3.90 -19.15
N ASN A 418 -15.72 3.90 -19.70
CA ASN A 418 -15.90 3.70 -21.12
C ASN A 418 -15.57 5.00 -21.83
N GLU A 419 -14.58 4.93 -22.61
CA GLU A 419 -14.40 5.39 -23.97
C GLU A 419 -13.07 6.02 -24.29
N ASN A 420 -12.25 6.66 -23.47
CA ASN A 420 -11.11 7.37 -24.08
C ASN A 420 -9.75 7.37 -23.37
N THR A 421 -9.56 6.75 -22.20
CA THR A 421 -8.30 6.95 -21.46
C THR A 421 -7.43 5.71 -21.27
N LYS A 422 -7.98 4.50 -21.26
CA LYS A 422 -7.19 3.26 -21.11
C LYS A 422 -6.80 2.60 -22.44
N ASP A 423 -7.59 2.75 -23.47
CA ASP A 423 -7.29 2.16 -24.79
C ASP A 423 -6.16 2.92 -25.51
N GLY A 424 -6.06 4.25 -25.36
CA GLY A 424 -4.96 5.04 -25.89
C GLY A 424 -3.60 4.72 -25.27
N ILE A 425 -3.55 4.49 -23.95
CA ILE A 425 -2.32 4.18 -23.21
C ILE A 425 -1.87 2.73 -23.44
N SER A 426 -2.80 1.81 -23.61
CA SER A 426 -2.50 0.40 -23.77
C SER A 426 -2.01 0.04 -25.18
N ASN A 427 -2.15 0.90 -26.17
CA ASN A 427 -1.95 0.58 -27.57
C ASN A 427 -1.14 1.64 -28.37
N THR A 428 -0.10 2.21 -27.74
CA THR A 428 0.73 3.24 -28.40
C THR A 428 1.53 2.68 -29.59
N LYS A 429 1.89 3.54 -30.54
CA LYS A 429 2.78 3.15 -31.65
C LYS A 429 4.16 2.71 -31.12
N VAL A 430 4.70 3.43 -30.12
CA VAL A 430 5.97 3.07 -29.47
C VAL A 430 5.91 1.68 -28.85
N LYS A 431 4.81 1.33 -28.16
CA LYS A 431 4.63 -0.02 -27.62
C LYS A 431 4.69 -1.10 -28.71
N LYS A 432 4.03 -0.88 -29.84
CA LYS A 432 4.06 -1.82 -30.98
C LYS A 432 5.48 -1.99 -31.52
N MET A 433 6.26 -0.91 -31.63
CA MET A 433 7.66 -0.97 -32.03
C MET A 433 8.50 -1.79 -31.04
N MET A 434 8.33 -1.55 -29.74
CA MET A 434 9.01 -2.32 -28.70
C MET A 434 8.65 -3.82 -28.76
N GLU A 435 7.37 -4.14 -28.97
CA GLU A 435 6.91 -5.53 -29.08
C GLU A 435 7.50 -6.22 -30.33
N ALA A 436 7.59 -5.51 -31.44
CA ALA A 436 8.25 -6.02 -32.66
C ALA A 436 9.74 -6.33 -32.45
N GLU A 437 10.41 -5.62 -31.57
CA GLU A 437 11.81 -5.87 -31.18
C GLU A 437 11.96 -6.88 -30.01
N GLY A 438 10.85 -7.51 -29.61
CA GLY A 438 10.84 -8.52 -28.55
C GLY A 438 10.92 -7.94 -27.13
N LEU A 439 10.54 -6.68 -26.95
CA LEU A 439 10.52 -5.96 -25.66
C LEU A 439 9.13 -5.92 -25.01
N LYS A 440 8.27 -6.90 -25.30
CA LYS A 440 6.87 -6.97 -24.86
C LYS A 440 6.69 -6.77 -23.35
N ASN A 441 7.59 -7.35 -22.53
CA ASN A 441 7.48 -7.22 -21.08
C ASN A 441 7.79 -5.80 -20.60
N ALA A 442 8.79 -5.16 -21.18
CA ALA A 442 9.21 -3.80 -20.86
C ALA A 442 8.19 -2.77 -21.36
N SER A 443 7.54 -3.01 -22.51
CA SER A 443 6.57 -2.11 -23.12
C SER A 443 5.30 -1.89 -22.27
N SER A 444 5.09 -2.72 -21.25
CA SER A 444 4.00 -2.52 -20.29
C SER A 444 4.19 -1.30 -19.37
N GLN A 445 5.40 -0.74 -19.27
CA GLN A 445 5.73 0.41 -18.45
C GLN A 445 5.77 1.68 -19.30
N LEU A 446 4.96 2.70 -18.99
CA LEU A 446 4.90 3.91 -19.81
C LEU A 446 6.23 4.65 -19.83
N TYR A 447 6.86 4.86 -18.67
CA TYR A 447 8.16 5.55 -18.64
C TYR A 447 9.23 4.84 -19.46
N VAL A 448 9.18 3.51 -19.60
CA VAL A 448 10.11 2.75 -20.47
C VAL A 448 9.81 2.98 -21.94
N GLN A 449 8.55 3.20 -22.31
CA GLN A 449 8.21 3.60 -23.69
C GLN A 449 8.79 4.98 -24.05
N PHE A 450 8.76 5.94 -23.08
CA PHE A 450 9.42 7.24 -23.24
C PHE A 450 10.92 7.06 -23.44
N LEU A 451 11.58 6.28 -22.60
CA LEU A 451 13.01 6.01 -22.71
C LEU A 451 13.37 5.33 -24.03
N TYR A 452 12.59 4.34 -24.46
CA TYR A 452 12.82 3.68 -25.74
C TYR A 452 12.81 4.68 -26.90
N ARG A 453 11.80 5.57 -26.95
CA ARG A 453 11.74 6.59 -27.98
C ARG A 453 12.92 7.56 -27.89
N ILE A 454 13.26 8.06 -26.71
CA ILE A 454 14.43 8.91 -26.49
C ILE A 454 15.67 8.26 -27.09
N MET A 455 15.94 7.00 -26.77
CA MET A 455 17.11 6.29 -27.25
C MET A 455 17.17 6.18 -28.80
N LYS A 456 15.99 5.96 -29.44
CA LYS A 456 15.90 5.95 -30.91
C LYS A 456 16.15 7.33 -31.52
N GLU A 457 15.69 8.40 -30.87
CA GLU A 457 15.84 9.78 -31.36
C GLU A 457 17.29 10.28 -31.22
N VAL A 458 17.85 10.16 -29.99
CA VAL A 458 19.19 10.71 -29.68
C VAL A 458 20.32 10.02 -30.42
N SER A 459 20.11 8.80 -30.92
CA SER A 459 21.10 8.10 -31.75
C SER A 459 21.38 8.84 -33.06
N LYS A 460 20.44 9.68 -33.52
CA LYS A 460 20.54 10.45 -34.77
C LYS A 460 21.29 11.77 -34.61
N PHE A 461 21.48 12.29 -33.38
CA PHE A 461 22.05 13.61 -33.13
C PHE A 461 23.57 13.57 -32.99
N LYS A 462 24.23 14.68 -33.33
CA LYS A 462 25.68 14.86 -33.11
C LYS A 462 26.02 15.58 -31.80
N CYS A 463 25.08 16.34 -31.26
CA CYS A 463 25.23 17.06 -30.01
C CYS A 463 25.44 16.12 -28.82
N LYS A 464 25.97 16.63 -27.71
CA LYS A 464 25.96 15.96 -26.41
C LYS A 464 24.55 15.83 -25.91
N VAL A 465 24.21 14.74 -25.21
CA VAL A 465 22.85 14.53 -24.69
C VAL A 465 22.92 14.09 -23.24
N ILE A 466 22.36 14.91 -22.39
CA ILE A 466 22.21 14.65 -20.95
C ILE A 466 20.74 14.38 -20.66
N LEU A 467 20.47 13.29 -19.96
CA LEU A 467 19.12 12.92 -19.53
C LEU A 467 19.00 13.00 -18.01
N GLY A 468 18.18 13.91 -17.52
CA GLY A 468 17.64 13.92 -16.15
C GLY A 468 16.30 13.17 -16.13
N LEU A 469 16.25 12.08 -15.41
CA LEU A 469 15.12 11.16 -15.42
C LEU A 469 14.56 10.94 -14.03
N TYR A 470 13.30 11.31 -13.82
CA TYR A 470 12.52 10.81 -12.68
C TYR A 470 11.86 9.48 -13.04
N CYS A 471 12.10 8.44 -12.26
CA CYS A 471 11.46 7.14 -12.44
C CYS A 471 11.44 6.34 -11.13
N PRO A 472 10.57 5.31 -11.03
CA PRO A 472 10.65 4.39 -9.90
C PRO A 472 12.03 3.74 -9.77
N ILE A 473 12.60 3.65 -8.57
CA ILE A 473 13.90 2.98 -8.34
C ILE A 473 13.89 1.56 -8.91
N ASN A 474 12.73 0.93 -8.92
CA ASN A 474 12.57 -0.42 -9.46
C ASN A 474 12.92 -0.55 -10.94
N PHE A 475 13.17 0.52 -11.68
CA PHE A 475 13.68 0.47 -13.06
C PHE A 475 14.96 -0.37 -13.16
N PHE A 476 15.84 -0.27 -12.17
CA PHE A 476 17.14 -0.94 -12.17
C PHE A 476 17.04 -2.44 -11.86
N ASN A 477 16.07 -2.83 -11.05
CA ASN A 477 15.94 -4.21 -10.57
C ASN A 477 14.71 -4.95 -11.11
N ASN A 478 13.87 -4.31 -11.94
CA ASN A 478 12.71 -4.93 -12.54
C ASN A 478 13.11 -5.95 -13.61
N VAL A 479 12.74 -7.20 -13.40
CA VAL A 479 13.04 -8.29 -14.34
C VAL A 479 12.42 -8.09 -15.74
N LYS A 480 11.31 -7.34 -15.83
CA LYS A 480 10.65 -7.05 -17.11
C LYS A 480 11.45 -6.11 -18.00
N THR A 481 12.34 -5.29 -17.40
CA THR A 481 13.14 -4.29 -18.11
C THR A 481 14.57 -4.74 -18.42
N ILE A 482 14.99 -5.93 -18.01
CA ILE A 482 16.36 -6.45 -18.24
C ILE A 482 16.75 -6.31 -19.71
N LYS A 483 15.98 -6.93 -20.61
CA LYS A 483 16.28 -6.90 -22.05
C LYS A 483 16.33 -5.49 -22.62
N PHE A 484 15.45 -4.59 -22.17
CA PHE A 484 15.46 -3.18 -22.58
C PHE A 484 16.74 -2.48 -22.14
N ARG A 485 17.14 -2.67 -20.88
CA ARG A 485 18.38 -2.06 -20.35
C ARG A 485 19.61 -2.55 -21.11
N GLU A 486 19.70 -3.85 -21.39
CA GLU A 486 20.80 -4.45 -22.14
C GLU A 486 20.90 -3.92 -23.58
N MET A 487 19.74 -3.76 -24.26
CA MET A 487 19.71 -3.32 -25.65
C MET A 487 19.88 -1.82 -25.83
N TYR A 488 19.33 -1.01 -24.93
CA TYR A 488 19.16 0.43 -25.14
C TYR A 488 19.72 1.32 -24.04
N PHE A 489 19.89 0.83 -22.81
CA PHE A 489 20.18 1.70 -21.68
C PHE A 489 21.51 1.38 -20.97
N ASN A 490 22.54 1.02 -21.73
CA ASN A 490 23.93 0.93 -21.27
C ASN A 490 24.60 2.28 -21.42
N LYS A 491 24.23 3.27 -20.59
CA LYS A 491 24.68 4.65 -20.67
C LYS A 491 25.43 5.05 -19.42
N LYS A 492 26.31 6.05 -19.52
CA LYS A 492 27.14 6.51 -18.41
C LYS A 492 26.28 7.23 -17.37
N PHE A 493 26.25 6.70 -16.15
CA PHE A 493 25.66 7.34 -14.98
C PHE A 493 26.51 8.50 -14.50
N LEU A 494 25.89 9.64 -14.19
CA LEU A 494 26.57 10.86 -13.75
C LEU A 494 26.25 11.22 -12.29
N GLY A 495 25.16 10.74 -11.72
CA GLY A 495 24.74 11.00 -10.36
C GLY A 495 23.23 10.99 -10.21
N GLY A 496 22.75 11.16 -8.98
CA GLY A 496 21.33 11.23 -8.73
C GLY A 496 20.95 11.09 -7.25
N PHE A 497 19.67 11.15 -6.99
CA PHE A 497 19.09 11.00 -5.65
C PHE A 497 17.81 10.17 -5.68
N CYS A 498 17.37 9.74 -4.51
CA CYS A 498 16.09 9.07 -4.34
C CYS A 498 15.33 9.64 -3.14
N PHE A 499 14.02 9.52 -3.20
CA PHE A 499 13.09 10.04 -2.21
C PHE A 499 11.82 9.20 -2.16
N CYS A 500 11.04 9.34 -1.09
CA CYS A 500 9.77 8.63 -0.94
C CYS A 500 8.72 9.17 -1.91
N SER A 501 7.96 8.27 -2.56
CA SER A 501 6.84 8.64 -3.43
C SER A 501 5.77 9.49 -2.75
N GLN A 502 5.69 9.44 -1.41
CA GLN A 502 4.76 10.26 -0.62
C GLN A 502 5.08 11.76 -0.72
N CYS A 503 6.31 12.15 -1.12
CA CYS A 503 6.67 13.53 -1.43
C CYS A 503 5.93 14.10 -2.65
N PHE A 504 5.43 13.23 -3.53
CA PHE A 504 4.46 13.65 -4.54
C PHE A 504 3.09 13.78 -3.87
N HIS A 505 2.55 14.97 -3.82
CA HIS A 505 1.23 15.21 -3.23
C HIS A 505 0.19 14.22 -3.78
N GLY A 506 -0.35 13.35 -2.92
CA GLY A 506 -1.49 12.45 -3.18
C GLY A 506 -1.19 11.02 -3.54
N THR A 507 -0.02 10.52 -3.25
CA THR A 507 0.18 9.07 -3.20
C THR A 507 -0.54 8.50 -1.98
N SER A 508 -1.45 7.54 -2.21
CA SER A 508 -2.34 7.00 -1.18
C SER A 508 -1.78 5.77 -0.45
N ASP A 509 -0.55 5.36 -0.76
CA ASP A 509 0.03 4.16 -0.19
C ASP A 509 0.63 4.43 1.18
N SER A 510 0.20 3.67 2.15
CA SER A 510 0.56 3.84 3.57
C SER A 510 2.06 3.65 3.86
N THR A 511 2.80 3.01 2.96
CA THR A 511 4.23 2.71 3.15
C THR A 511 5.16 3.51 2.25
N GLY A 512 4.65 4.16 1.19
CA GLY A 512 5.48 4.80 0.18
C GLY A 512 6.37 3.79 -0.58
N TRP A 513 6.98 4.25 -1.66
CA TRP A 513 7.96 3.50 -2.46
C TRP A 513 9.00 4.48 -3.01
N GLY A 514 10.15 3.94 -3.43
CA GLY A 514 11.27 4.78 -3.86
C GLY A 514 11.10 5.34 -5.27
N VAL A 515 11.22 6.66 -5.39
CA VAL A 515 11.40 7.36 -6.67
C VAL A 515 12.84 7.83 -6.75
N SER A 516 13.43 7.71 -7.93
CA SER A 516 14.77 8.22 -8.21
C SER A 516 14.75 9.35 -9.22
N TYR A 517 15.63 10.31 -9.04
CA TYR A 517 16.16 11.17 -10.08
C TYR A 517 17.54 10.68 -10.45
N THR A 518 17.82 10.46 -11.73
CA THR A 518 19.08 9.96 -12.22
C THR A 518 19.55 10.75 -13.43
N LEU A 519 20.83 11.11 -13.45
CA LEU A 519 21.45 11.86 -14.53
C LEU A 519 22.36 10.96 -15.37
N TRP A 520 22.22 11.06 -16.70
CA TRP A 520 22.87 10.17 -17.65
C TRP A 520 23.50 10.94 -18.81
N ASP A 521 24.72 10.56 -19.21
CA ASP A 521 25.27 10.91 -20.52
C ASP A 521 24.86 9.83 -21.54
N LEU A 522 23.95 10.19 -22.43
CA LEU A 522 23.40 9.25 -23.41
C LEU A 522 24.33 8.99 -24.59
N LYS A 523 25.44 9.73 -24.73
CA LYS A 523 26.42 9.55 -25.81
C LYS A 523 27.58 8.62 -25.42
N THR A 524 27.78 8.41 -24.12
CA THR A 524 28.83 7.52 -23.63
C THR A 524 28.21 6.19 -23.21
N ASP A 525 28.63 5.11 -23.88
CA ASP A 525 28.15 3.75 -23.55
C ASP A 525 28.99 3.13 -22.45
N VAL A 526 28.33 2.76 -21.36
CA VAL A 526 28.93 2.02 -20.24
C VAL A 526 27.89 0.98 -19.78
N PRO A 527 28.23 -0.31 -19.75
CA PRO A 527 27.30 -1.32 -19.27
C PRO A 527 26.84 -1.03 -17.84
N LEU A 528 25.52 -1.05 -17.61
CA LEU A 528 24.95 -0.78 -16.28
C LEU A 528 25.51 -1.71 -15.20
N ALA A 529 25.77 -2.97 -15.53
CA ALA A 529 26.34 -3.93 -14.61
C ALA A 529 27.78 -3.59 -14.14
N ASN A 530 28.47 -2.70 -14.87
CA ASN A 530 29.84 -2.29 -14.58
C ASN A 530 29.91 -0.91 -13.91
N GLN A 531 28.80 -0.34 -13.51
CA GLN A 531 28.71 0.97 -12.87
C GLN A 531 28.16 0.85 -11.47
N ASP A 532 28.71 1.66 -10.57
CA ASP A 532 28.12 1.86 -9.24
C ASP A 532 27.07 2.95 -9.33
N ILE A 533 25.80 2.54 -9.27
CA ILE A 533 24.68 3.46 -9.21
C ILE A 533 24.45 3.83 -7.74
N ILE A 534 25.04 4.93 -7.32
CA ILE A 534 24.91 5.44 -5.95
C ILE A 534 24.01 6.67 -5.98
N LEU A 535 22.93 6.61 -5.22
CA LEU A 535 21.95 7.68 -5.10
C LEU A 535 22.00 8.32 -3.71
N ASP A 536 21.92 9.63 -3.65
CA ASP A 536 21.67 10.33 -2.39
C ASP A 536 20.25 10.00 -1.90
N VAL A 537 20.11 9.64 -0.62
CA VAL A 537 18.79 9.38 -0.01
C VAL A 537 18.30 10.66 0.65
N LEU A 538 17.08 11.10 0.30
CA LEU A 538 16.49 12.31 0.84
C LEU A 538 15.35 11.98 1.80
N ASP A 539 15.25 12.76 2.89
CA ASP A 539 14.11 12.73 3.81
C ASP A 539 12.86 13.43 3.23
N ASP A 540 11.81 13.56 4.02
CA ASP A 540 10.56 14.25 3.67
C ASP A 540 10.72 15.78 3.50
N LYS A 541 11.82 16.34 3.99
CA LYS A 541 12.23 17.75 3.82
C LYS A 541 13.28 17.92 2.74
N PHE A 542 13.56 16.89 2.00
CA PHE A 542 14.58 16.82 0.94
C PHE A 542 16.01 17.04 1.40
N ASN A 543 16.33 16.82 2.69
CA ASN A 543 17.71 16.80 3.16
C ASN A 543 18.35 15.45 2.83
N LYS A 544 19.63 15.47 2.50
CA LYS A 544 20.38 14.24 2.32
C LYS A 544 20.63 13.56 3.67
N ILE A 545 20.13 12.34 3.83
CA ILE A 545 20.25 11.52 5.04
C ILE A 545 21.20 10.33 4.88
N GLY A 546 21.70 10.08 3.69
CA GLY A 546 22.57 8.96 3.43
C GLY A 546 22.76 8.70 1.94
N THR A 547 23.30 7.53 1.62
CA THR A 547 23.46 7.06 0.24
C THR A 547 22.94 5.64 0.08
N LYS A 548 22.37 5.35 -1.10
CA LYS A 548 21.89 4.03 -1.50
C LYS A 548 22.64 3.56 -2.73
N ARG A 549 23.31 2.42 -2.63
CA ARG A 549 23.76 1.69 -3.81
C ARG A 549 22.58 0.93 -4.39
N VAL A 550 22.28 1.14 -5.66
CA VAL A 550 21.17 0.45 -6.36
C VAL A 550 21.74 -0.73 -7.12
N GLU A 551 21.29 -1.92 -6.78
CA GLU A 551 21.71 -3.12 -7.47
C GLU A 551 20.94 -3.29 -8.79
N VAL A 552 21.69 -3.44 -9.88
CA VAL A 552 21.11 -3.65 -11.21
C VAL A 552 20.89 -5.13 -11.45
N THR A 553 19.63 -5.57 -11.50
CA THR A 553 19.30 -6.96 -11.83
C THR A 553 19.54 -7.24 -13.31
N THR A 554 20.50 -8.09 -13.61
CA THR A 554 20.85 -8.51 -14.97
C THR A 554 20.32 -9.91 -15.32
N SER A 555 19.97 -10.72 -14.33
CA SER A 555 19.46 -12.08 -14.54
C SER A 555 18.53 -12.51 -13.41
N THR A 556 17.47 -13.22 -13.75
CA THR A 556 16.59 -13.87 -12.77
C THR A 556 17.29 -14.99 -11.98
N LYS A 557 18.41 -15.51 -12.49
CA LYS A 557 19.20 -16.54 -11.82
C LYS A 557 19.85 -16.07 -10.52
N ASN A 558 19.95 -14.76 -10.33
CA ASN A 558 20.50 -14.16 -9.12
C ASN A 558 19.48 -13.93 -8.02
N LEU A 559 18.21 -14.17 -8.28
CA LEU A 559 17.14 -13.95 -7.30
C LEU A 559 17.07 -15.06 -6.25
N LEU A 560 16.68 -14.70 -5.01
CA LEU A 560 16.50 -15.61 -3.88
C LEU A 560 15.53 -16.74 -4.22
N LYS A 561 14.42 -16.43 -4.89
CA LYS A 561 13.47 -17.45 -5.36
C LYS A 561 14.11 -18.51 -6.24
N THR A 562 15.05 -18.12 -7.11
CA THR A 562 15.77 -19.06 -7.97
C THR A 562 16.81 -19.86 -7.19
N TRP A 563 17.40 -19.26 -6.14
CA TRP A 563 18.34 -19.93 -5.22
C TRP A 563 17.69 -21.09 -4.45
N VAL A 564 16.38 -21.02 -4.19
CA VAL A 564 15.63 -22.12 -3.54
C VAL A 564 15.75 -23.44 -4.32
N ASP A 565 16.00 -23.40 -5.63
CA ASP A 565 16.17 -24.57 -6.49
C ASP A 565 14.96 -25.52 -6.44
N TYR A 566 13.75 -24.95 -6.51
CA TYR A 566 12.51 -25.71 -6.47
C TYR A 566 12.28 -26.46 -7.78
N GLU A 567 11.69 -27.66 -7.65
CA GLU A 567 11.38 -28.54 -8.78
C GLU A 567 9.99 -28.26 -9.34
N THR A 568 9.87 -28.20 -10.64
CA THR A 568 8.57 -28.13 -11.32
C THR A 568 7.85 -29.47 -11.31
N ALA A 569 6.54 -29.49 -11.56
CA ALA A 569 5.74 -30.72 -11.56
C ALA A 569 6.19 -31.78 -12.58
N GLY A 570 6.88 -31.40 -13.65
CA GLY A 570 7.39 -32.35 -14.67
C GLY A 570 6.29 -33.12 -15.40
N LYS A 571 6.67 -34.34 -15.92
CA LYS A 571 5.71 -35.23 -16.58
C LYS A 571 4.88 -36.05 -15.60
N ASN A 572 5.44 -36.41 -14.45
CA ASN A 572 4.82 -37.26 -13.42
C ASN A 572 4.11 -36.41 -12.35
N LYS A 573 3.27 -35.49 -12.78
CA LYS A 573 2.53 -34.59 -11.88
C LYS A 573 1.38 -35.32 -11.17
N ILE A 574 1.14 -34.97 -9.92
CA ILE A 574 -0.08 -35.29 -9.19
C ILE A 574 -0.98 -34.07 -9.11
N TYR A 575 -2.24 -34.27 -8.76
CA TYR A 575 -3.20 -33.17 -8.62
C TYR A 575 -3.67 -33.09 -7.17
N LEU A 576 -3.72 -31.87 -6.61
CA LEU A 576 -4.22 -31.62 -5.27
C LEU A 576 -5.27 -30.49 -5.32
N PRO A 577 -6.25 -30.49 -4.41
CA PRO A 577 -7.19 -29.40 -4.26
C PRO A 577 -6.45 -28.12 -3.84
N THR A 578 -6.84 -27.01 -4.42
CA THR A 578 -6.22 -25.71 -4.08
C THR A 578 -6.80 -25.15 -2.78
N MET A 579 -5.99 -24.35 -2.09
CA MET A 579 -6.36 -23.70 -0.83
C MET A 579 -6.35 -22.17 -0.96
N LYS A 580 -7.25 -21.48 -0.27
CA LYS A 580 -7.19 -20.03 -0.03
C LYS A 580 -6.53 -19.72 1.31
N SER A 581 -6.67 -20.59 2.28
CA SER A 581 -6.05 -20.50 3.63
C SER A 581 -5.98 -21.90 4.23
N ALA A 582 -5.44 -22.04 5.45
CA ALA A 582 -5.43 -23.30 6.20
C ALA A 582 -6.83 -23.87 6.52
N PHE A 583 -7.90 -23.11 6.28
CA PHE A 583 -9.30 -23.52 6.58
C PHE A 583 -10.22 -23.44 5.35
N ASN A 584 -9.69 -23.12 4.19
CA ASN A 584 -10.52 -22.91 2.99
C ASN A 584 -9.91 -23.64 1.79
N ILE A 585 -10.34 -24.89 1.61
CA ILE A 585 -10.03 -25.72 0.47
C ILE A 585 -11.04 -25.41 -0.63
N THR A 586 -10.63 -25.46 -1.87
CA THR A 586 -11.50 -25.19 -3.03
C THR A 586 -11.69 -26.43 -3.89
N ASN A 587 -12.77 -26.45 -4.67
CA ASN A 587 -13.06 -27.52 -5.65
C ASN A 587 -12.17 -27.44 -6.90
N LYS A 588 -11.04 -26.71 -6.88
CA LYS A 588 -10.13 -26.59 -8.01
C LYS A 588 -8.90 -27.43 -7.78
N LEU A 589 -8.61 -28.29 -8.72
CA LEU A 589 -7.38 -29.10 -8.73
C LEU A 589 -6.26 -28.38 -9.48
N ARG A 590 -5.05 -28.47 -8.93
CA ARG A 590 -3.81 -28.05 -9.61
C ARG A 590 -2.78 -29.14 -9.58
N SER A 591 -1.98 -29.16 -10.65
CA SER A 591 -0.84 -30.09 -10.72
C SER A 591 0.30 -29.63 -9.83
N VAL A 592 0.86 -30.53 -9.05
CA VAL A 592 2.03 -30.35 -8.20
C VAL A 592 3.07 -31.42 -8.46
N ASN A 593 4.29 -31.22 -7.93
CA ASN A 593 5.35 -32.21 -7.96
C ASN A 593 4.92 -33.47 -7.19
N PRO A 594 5.25 -34.71 -7.62
CA PRO A 594 4.93 -35.91 -6.87
C PRO A 594 5.49 -35.97 -5.45
N ASN A 595 6.60 -35.29 -5.21
CA ASN A 595 7.22 -35.15 -3.88
C ASN A 595 6.78 -33.89 -3.15
N HIS A 596 5.57 -33.41 -3.41
CA HIS A 596 5.02 -32.20 -2.82
C HIS A 596 4.88 -32.35 -1.30
N LEU A 597 5.42 -31.40 -0.56
CA LEU A 597 5.28 -31.28 0.90
C LEU A 597 4.28 -30.18 1.26
N CYS A 598 4.44 -29.03 0.65
CA CYS A 598 3.56 -27.88 0.82
C CYS A 598 3.72 -26.91 -0.36
N GLY A 599 2.77 -26.03 -0.55
CA GLY A 599 2.82 -24.95 -1.53
C GLY A 599 3.37 -23.66 -0.90
N MET A 600 4.36 -23.05 -1.54
CA MET A 600 4.94 -21.78 -1.10
C MET A 600 4.84 -20.72 -2.19
N ASN A 601 4.47 -19.51 -1.82
CA ASN A 601 4.63 -18.33 -2.66
C ASN A 601 5.70 -17.43 -2.07
N LEU A 602 6.68 -17.07 -2.88
CA LEU A 602 7.73 -16.11 -2.56
C LEU A 602 7.77 -15.06 -3.66
N GLU A 603 7.60 -13.82 -3.27
CA GLU A 603 7.78 -12.67 -4.16
C GLU A 603 9.24 -12.20 -4.11
N ASN A 604 9.64 -11.43 -5.11
CA ASN A 604 11.04 -10.99 -5.17
C ASN A 604 11.28 -9.64 -4.46
N LYS A 605 10.25 -9.03 -3.87
CA LYS A 605 10.33 -7.68 -3.32
C LYS A 605 9.71 -7.58 -1.94
N PRO A 606 10.30 -6.80 -1.01
CA PRO A 606 9.71 -6.52 0.29
C PRO A 606 8.30 -5.91 0.24
N VAL A 607 8.02 -5.02 -0.72
CA VAL A 607 6.69 -4.42 -0.89
C VAL A 607 5.57 -5.45 -1.08
N ALA A 608 5.90 -6.63 -1.56
CA ALA A 608 4.95 -7.72 -1.81
C ALA A 608 4.89 -8.75 -0.66
N GLU A 609 5.38 -8.40 0.54
CA GLU A 609 5.45 -9.31 1.70
C GLU A 609 4.12 -9.99 2.07
N VAL A 610 2.99 -9.32 1.88
CA VAL A 610 1.66 -9.90 2.10
C VAL A 610 1.37 -11.11 1.20
N SER A 611 2.06 -11.22 0.08
CA SER A 611 1.93 -12.34 -0.87
C SER A 611 2.86 -13.52 -0.55
N ASN A 612 3.74 -13.40 0.47
CA ASN A 612 4.65 -14.47 0.89
C ASN A 612 3.98 -15.32 1.97
N TYR A 613 3.63 -16.54 1.60
CA TYR A 613 2.90 -17.47 2.48
C TYR A 613 3.15 -18.92 2.10
N VAL A 614 2.81 -19.81 3.01
CA VAL A 614 2.84 -21.27 2.84
C VAL A 614 1.44 -21.83 3.09
N VAL A 615 1.06 -22.86 2.35
CA VAL A 615 -0.15 -23.66 2.58
C VAL A 615 0.18 -25.14 2.38
N SER A 616 -0.50 -26.03 3.08
CA SER A 616 -0.20 -27.48 3.03
C SER A 616 -0.44 -28.12 1.66
N SER A 617 -1.33 -27.56 0.85
CA SER A 617 -1.51 -27.93 -0.55
C SER A 617 -0.93 -26.83 -1.47
N ILE A 618 -1.67 -26.36 -2.45
CA ILE A 618 -1.24 -25.32 -3.39
C ILE A 618 -2.27 -24.19 -3.40
N GLN A 619 -1.84 -22.94 -3.57
CA GLN A 619 -2.77 -21.84 -3.56
C GLN A 619 -3.59 -21.71 -4.84
N ASN A 620 -4.85 -21.28 -4.65
CA ASN A 620 -5.75 -20.91 -5.74
C ASN A 620 -5.49 -19.44 -6.15
N GLY A 621 -4.97 -19.22 -7.35
CA GLY A 621 -4.88 -17.89 -7.96
C GLY A 621 -3.46 -17.33 -8.14
N HIS A 622 -2.52 -17.60 -7.25
CA HIS A 622 -1.11 -17.19 -7.38
C HIS A 622 -0.23 -18.36 -7.80
N ILE A 623 0.80 -18.08 -8.58
CA ILE A 623 1.75 -19.10 -9.04
C ILE A 623 2.79 -19.31 -7.93
N GLY A 624 2.42 -20.12 -6.95
CA GLY A 624 3.38 -20.67 -6.00
C GLY A 624 4.14 -21.85 -6.62
N PHE A 625 5.05 -22.43 -5.86
CA PHE A 625 5.77 -23.65 -6.23
C PHE A 625 5.60 -24.71 -5.14
N SER A 626 5.82 -25.97 -5.54
CA SER A 626 5.89 -27.08 -4.59
C SER A 626 7.22 -27.03 -3.83
N VAL A 627 7.17 -27.05 -2.52
CA VAL A 627 8.32 -27.40 -1.69
C VAL A 627 8.45 -28.92 -1.72
N THR A 628 9.65 -29.43 -1.96
CA THR A 628 9.98 -30.85 -1.98
C THR A 628 11.06 -31.13 -0.93
N PRO A 629 11.33 -32.40 -0.56
CA PRO A 629 12.41 -32.69 0.40
C PRO A 629 13.75 -32.08 -0.02
N LYS A 630 14.04 -32.00 -1.32
CA LYS A 630 15.26 -31.40 -1.86
C LYS A 630 15.34 -29.88 -1.60
N SER A 631 14.21 -29.18 -1.75
CA SER A 631 14.17 -27.71 -1.62
C SER A 631 13.74 -27.23 -0.23
N PHE A 632 13.37 -28.11 0.69
CA PHE A 632 12.77 -27.78 1.99
C PHE A 632 13.59 -26.75 2.78
N GLU A 633 14.84 -27.05 3.08
CA GLU A 633 15.71 -26.19 3.89
C GLU A 633 15.87 -24.82 3.26
N ARG A 634 16.21 -24.75 1.97
CA ARG A 634 16.34 -23.46 1.25
C ARG A 634 15.03 -22.68 1.13
N ALA A 635 13.92 -23.37 0.94
CA ALA A 635 12.61 -22.74 0.84
C ALA A 635 12.23 -22.03 2.17
N PHE A 636 12.39 -22.74 3.30
CA PHE A 636 12.09 -22.15 4.60
C PHE A 636 13.15 -21.18 5.08
N THR A 637 14.41 -21.35 4.68
CA THR A 637 15.44 -20.30 4.87
C THR A 637 15.03 -19.01 4.14
N ALA A 638 14.62 -19.11 2.87
CA ALA A 638 14.16 -17.96 2.11
C ALA A 638 12.91 -17.32 2.74
N MET A 639 11.97 -18.13 3.24
CA MET A 639 10.79 -17.62 3.96
C MET A 639 11.19 -16.89 5.24
N GLY A 640 12.13 -17.44 6.00
CA GLY A 640 12.68 -16.81 7.21
C GLY A 640 13.35 -15.48 6.90
N ILE A 641 14.16 -15.39 5.86
CA ILE A 641 14.79 -14.15 5.38
C ILE A 641 13.71 -13.09 5.09
N HIS A 642 12.68 -13.46 4.33
CA HIS A 642 11.58 -12.53 4.00
C HIS A 642 10.87 -11.99 5.23
N LYS A 643 10.72 -12.78 6.27
CA LYS A 643 9.91 -12.42 7.45
C LYS A 643 10.70 -11.87 8.62
N SER A 644 12.03 -11.98 8.61
CA SER A 644 12.88 -11.52 9.72
C SER A 644 13.30 -10.06 9.60
N SER A 645 13.23 -9.45 8.41
CA SER A 645 13.75 -8.11 8.16
C SER A 645 12.61 -7.09 8.02
N ASP A 646 12.85 -5.90 8.54
CA ASP A 646 11.96 -4.74 8.36
C ASP A 646 12.58 -3.81 7.32
N PHE A 647 11.72 -3.18 6.51
CA PHE A 647 12.14 -2.35 5.38
C PHE A 647 11.47 -1.00 5.41
N GLU A 648 12.25 0.02 5.05
CA GLU A 648 11.78 1.36 4.81
C GLU A 648 11.50 1.58 3.32
N TRP A 649 10.85 2.69 2.97
CA TRP A 649 10.45 3.03 1.61
C TRP A 649 11.59 2.90 0.58
N TYR A 650 12.83 3.10 0.97
CA TYR A 650 13.99 3.05 0.09
C TYR A 650 14.44 1.61 -0.26
N ASN A 651 13.98 0.59 0.46
CA ASN A 651 14.30 -0.82 0.17
C ASN A 651 13.10 -1.66 -0.24
N VAL A 652 11.86 -1.17 -0.05
CA VAL A 652 10.66 -1.99 -0.30
C VAL A 652 10.53 -2.51 -1.73
N ASP A 653 11.19 -1.85 -2.68
CA ASP A 653 11.20 -2.24 -4.09
C ASP A 653 12.50 -2.95 -4.53
N ASP A 654 13.45 -3.18 -3.63
CA ASP A 654 14.67 -3.95 -3.95
C ASP A 654 14.33 -5.42 -4.20
N ASN A 655 15.16 -6.10 -5.00
CA ASN A 655 15.01 -7.54 -5.16
C ASN A 655 15.75 -8.28 -4.05
N TYR A 656 15.11 -9.33 -3.53
CA TYR A 656 15.84 -10.35 -2.78
C TYR A 656 16.73 -11.15 -3.74
N ASN A 657 18.03 -11.00 -3.59
CA ASN A 657 19.03 -11.74 -4.36
C ASN A 657 19.47 -13.00 -3.62
N LYS A 658 20.08 -13.94 -4.32
CA LYS A 658 20.74 -15.08 -3.68
C LYS A 658 21.85 -14.55 -2.75
N PRO A 659 22.10 -15.23 -1.62
CA PRO A 659 23.21 -14.86 -0.75
C PRO A 659 24.53 -14.78 -1.51
N LYS A 660 25.29 -13.70 -1.30
CA LYS A 660 26.64 -13.51 -1.91
C LYS A 660 27.69 -14.42 -1.30
N THR A 661 27.48 -14.81 -0.04
CA THR A 661 28.30 -15.78 0.70
C THR A 661 27.43 -16.86 1.30
N GLU A 662 28.00 -18.00 1.66
CA GLU A 662 27.28 -19.08 2.32
C GLU A 662 26.77 -18.65 3.69
N ILE A 663 25.50 -18.93 3.97
CA ILE A 663 24.88 -18.68 5.27
C ILE A 663 25.25 -19.82 6.21
N PRO A 664 25.83 -19.57 7.39
CA PRO A 664 26.16 -20.60 8.36
C PRO A 664 24.95 -21.45 8.75
N SER A 665 25.15 -22.74 8.97
CA SER A 665 24.08 -23.69 9.27
C SER A 665 23.27 -23.32 10.50
N GLU A 666 23.86 -22.68 11.51
CA GLU A 666 23.14 -22.19 12.69
C GLU A 666 22.10 -21.13 12.32
N ILE A 667 22.48 -20.17 11.48
CA ILE A 667 21.57 -19.12 11.00
C ILE A 667 20.51 -19.72 10.07
N VAL A 668 20.89 -20.69 9.22
CA VAL A 668 19.93 -21.43 8.38
C VAL A 668 18.88 -22.11 9.26
N ASN A 669 19.29 -22.77 10.34
CA ASN A 669 18.37 -23.43 11.27
C ASN A 669 17.40 -22.43 11.89
N ASP A 670 17.89 -21.30 12.36
CA ASP A 670 17.08 -20.21 12.93
C ASP A 670 16.03 -19.68 11.93
N LEU A 671 16.46 -19.44 10.69
CA LEU A 671 15.58 -18.94 9.62
C LEU A 671 14.52 -19.99 9.22
N VAL A 672 14.87 -21.27 9.20
CA VAL A 672 13.90 -22.35 8.95
C VAL A 672 12.85 -22.39 10.06
N ILE A 673 13.26 -22.36 11.32
CA ILE A 673 12.33 -22.31 12.47
C ILE A 673 11.41 -21.11 12.36
N TYR A 674 11.98 -19.94 12.08
CA TYR A 674 11.18 -18.72 11.93
C TYR A 674 10.18 -18.82 10.75
N GLY A 675 10.62 -19.32 9.60
CA GLY A 675 9.79 -19.49 8.40
C GLY A 675 8.67 -20.51 8.58
N VAL A 676 8.89 -21.58 9.36
CA VAL A 676 7.88 -22.60 9.65
C VAL A 676 6.79 -22.07 10.58
N PHE A 677 7.14 -21.28 11.59
CA PHE A 677 6.20 -20.84 12.63
C PHE A 677 5.72 -19.40 12.50
N CYS A 678 6.05 -18.68 11.44
CA CYS A 678 5.51 -17.34 11.20
C CYS A 678 4.00 -17.39 10.83
N GLU A 679 3.26 -16.32 11.14
CA GLU A 679 1.79 -16.24 10.90
C GLU A 679 1.35 -16.44 9.44
N THR A 680 2.26 -16.26 8.48
CA THR A 680 1.97 -16.46 7.05
C THR A 680 2.18 -17.90 6.60
N THR A 681 2.72 -18.77 7.46
CA THR A 681 2.77 -20.22 7.25
C THR A 681 1.45 -20.84 7.71
N LYS A 682 0.51 -20.90 6.77
CA LYS A 682 -0.87 -21.36 7.01
C LYS A 682 -0.98 -22.85 6.78
N SER A 683 -0.23 -23.60 7.58
CA SER A 683 -0.23 -25.08 7.54
C SER A 683 -1.52 -25.65 8.10
N GLY A 684 -1.96 -26.76 7.56
CA GLY A 684 -3.13 -27.51 8.03
C GLY A 684 -3.14 -28.93 7.51
N ALA A 685 -3.73 -29.86 8.28
CA ALA A 685 -3.97 -31.22 7.88
C ALA A 685 -5.47 -31.45 7.67
N TYR A 686 -5.81 -32.24 6.66
CA TYR A 686 -7.19 -32.58 6.33
C TYR A 686 -7.27 -34.03 5.83
N THR A 687 -8.31 -34.73 6.24
CA THR A 687 -8.65 -36.06 5.69
C THR A 687 -10.00 -35.98 4.98
N ASP A 688 -10.20 -36.89 4.05
CA ASP A 688 -11.47 -37.08 3.33
C ASP A 688 -11.99 -35.79 2.66
N VAL A 689 -11.07 -35.01 2.07
CA VAL A 689 -11.44 -33.80 1.33
C VAL A 689 -12.07 -34.19 0.01
N GLU A 690 -13.38 -34.05 -0.09
CA GLU A 690 -14.13 -34.26 -1.33
C GLU A 690 -13.99 -33.04 -2.26
N VAL A 691 -13.65 -33.29 -3.51
CA VAL A 691 -13.67 -32.30 -4.59
C VAL A 691 -14.85 -32.62 -5.50
N ILE A 692 -15.80 -31.69 -5.54
CA ILE A 692 -17.06 -31.84 -6.29
C ILE A 692 -16.97 -31.08 -7.61
N ASP A 693 -17.34 -31.69 -8.71
CA ASP A 693 -17.59 -31.00 -9.97
C ASP A 693 -18.82 -30.11 -9.85
N THR A 694 -18.63 -28.82 -9.93
CA THR A 694 -19.72 -27.82 -9.78
C THR A 694 -20.74 -27.83 -10.92
N THR A 695 -20.52 -28.64 -11.95
CA THR A 695 -21.42 -28.78 -13.11
C THR A 695 -22.30 -30.00 -12.99
N THR A 696 -21.76 -31.10 -12.39
CA THR A 696 -22.46 -32.39 -12.29
C THR A 696 -22.88 -32.72 -10.85
N ASP A 697 -22.41 -31.98 -9.87
CA ASP A 697 -22.52 -32.25 -8.43
C ASP A 697 -21.96 -33.62 -8.00
N GLU A 698 -21.07 -34.21 -8.85
CA GLU A 698 -20.43 -35.51 -8.57
C GLU A 698 -19.08 -35.28 -7.88
N VAL A 699 -18.74 -36.17 -6.93
CA VAL A 699 -17.43 -36.20 -6.28
C VAL A 699 -16.40 -36.67 -7.31
N THR A 700 -15.44 -35.79 -7.64
CA THR A 700 -14.37 -36.08 -8.61
C THR A 700 -13.14 -36.71 -7.97
N GLY A 701 -13.04 -36.70 -6.64
CA GLY A 701 -11.96 -37.33 -5.89
C GLY A 701 -11.99 -37.00 -4.40
N GLU A 702 -11.43 -37.89 -3.61
CA GLU A 702 -11.16 -37.72 -2.19
C GLU A 702 -9.66 -37.54 -1.98
N PHE A 703 -9.28 -36.60 -1.16
CA PHE A 703 -7.89 -36.21 -0.95
C PHE A 703 -7.55 -36.11 0.54
N ASN A 704 -6.38 -36.60 0.90
CA ASN A 704 -5.76 -36.34 2.19
C ASN A 704 -4.67 -35.28 2.03
N ILE A 705 -4.67 -34.28 2.88
CA ILE A 705 -3.66 -33.22 2.93
C ILE A 705 -2.93 -33.33 4.25
N ASN A 706 -1.69 -33.74 4.22
CA ASN A 706 -0.85 -33.86 5.40
C ASN A 706 -0.21 -32.53 5.75
N ASN A 707 0.05 -32.30 7.04
CA ASN A 707 0.90 -31.21 7.48
C ASN A 707 2.36 -31.67 7.63
N GLU A 708 3.14 -31.51 6.58
CA GLU A 708 4.56 -31.87 6.57
C GLU A 708 5.43 -30.97 7.47
N LEU A 709 4.82 -29.92 8.09
CA LEU A 709 5.46 -29.00 9.02
C LEU A 709 5.21 -29.37 10.49
N MET A 710 4.69 -30.55 10.77
CA MET A 710 4.51 -31.08 12.12
C MET A 710 5.88 -31.17 12.84
N PRO A 711 6.05 -30.52 14.01
CA PRO A 711 7.34 -30.50 14.73
C PRO A 711 7.56 -31.72 15.63
N LEU A 712 6.48 -32.39 16.03
CA LEU A 712 6.56 -33.55 16.94
C LEU A 712 6.82 -34.83 16.17
N THR A 713 7.60 -35.69 16.76
CA THR A 713 7.78 -37.06 16.31
C THR A 713 6.51 -37.89 16.57
N ARG A 714 6.39 -39.01 15.90
CA ARG A 714 5.25 -39.92 16.11
C ARG A 714 5.21 -40.46 17.54
N ASP A 715 6.38 -40.71 18.15
CA ASP A 715 6.46 -41.16 19.51
C ASP A 715 6.00 -40.09 20.49
N GLU A 716 6.39 -38.82 20.29
CA GLU A 716 5.89 -37.70 21.09
C GLU A 716 4.35 -37.55 20.95
N VAL A 717 3.79 -37.75 19.75
CA VAL A 717 2.33 -37.68 19.56
C VAL A 717 1.61 -38.87 20.24
N ARG A 718 2.18 -40.09 20.19
CA ARG A 718 1.58 -41.24 20.85
C ARG A 718 1.36 -41.01 22.34
N GLU A 719 2.25 -40.29 23.01
CA GLU A 719 2.10 -39.97 24.41
C GLU A 719 0.81 -39.18 24.75
N PHE A 720 0.25 -38.44 23.78
CA PHE A 720 -0.99 -37.74 23.99
C PHE A 720 -2.24 -38.58 23.75
N PHE A 721 -2.15 -39.66 22.97
CA PHE A 721 -3.29 -40.44 22.48
C PHE A 721 -3.27 -41.91 22.91
N ILE A 722 -2.63 -42.20 24.05
CA ILE A 722 -2.44 -43.57 24.55
C ILE A 722 -3.76 -44.37 24.63
N GLU A 723 -4.89 -43.68 24.86
CA GLU A 723 -6.21 -44.31 25.02
C GLU A 723 -7.06 -44.25 23.71
N ASP A 724 -6.58 -43.61 22.67
CA ASP A 724 -7.30 -43.48 21.37
C ASP A 724 -6.72 -44.44 20.33
N GLU A 725 -7.28 -45.65 20.25
CA GLU A 725 -6.83 -46.71 19.35
C GLU A 725 -6.90 -46.24 17.88
N THR A 726 -7.89 -45.43 17.47
CA THR A 726 -8.03 -44.97 16.11
C THR A 726 -6.86 -44.09 15.67
N ILE A 727 -6.42 -43.18 16.55
CA ILE A 727 -5.28 -42.32 16.26
C ILE A 727 -3.98 -43.12 16.31
N ILE A 728 -3.84 -44.03 17.26
CA ILE A 728 -2.68 -44.94 17.38
C ILE A 728 -2.54 -45.80 16.11
N ASP A 729 -3.62 -46.36 15.59
CA ASP A 729 -3.63 -47.14 14.37
C ASP A 729 -3.23 -46.30 13.17
N SER A 730 -3.77 -45.09 13.05
CA SER A 730 -3.37 -44.11 12.02
C SER A 730 -1.88 -43.76 12.08
N LEU A 731 -1.33 -43.62 13.27
CA LEU A 731 0.11 -43.41 13.48
C LEU A 731 0.94 -44.63 13.07
N ASN A 732 0.42 -45.83 13.26
CA ASN A 732 1.08 -47.08 12.89
C ASN A 732 1.06 -47.35 11.39
N ASP A 733 -0.09 -47.11 10.73
CA ASP A 733 -0.26 -47.29 9.31
C ASP A 733 0.57 -46.30 8.48
N ASN A 734 0.75 -45.09 8.98
CA ASN A 734 1.49 -44.06 8.29
C ASN A 734 2.98 -44.14 8.65
N SER A 735 3.73 -44.92 7.92
CA SER A 735 5.09 -45.38 8.23
C SER A 735 6.18 -44.31 8.39
N SER A 736 5.93 -43.01 8.08
CA SER A 736 7.00 -42.02 8.09
C SER A 736 6.71 -40.78 8.92
N GLU A 737 7.71 -40.32 9.69
CA GLU A 737 7.73 -39.00 10.30
C GLU A 737 7.47 -37.91 9.27
N ARG A 738 6.83 -36.79 9.65
CA ARG A 738 6.67 -35.62 8.80
C ARG A 738 8.01 -34.95 8.51
N MET A 739 8.10 -34.28 7.40
CA MET A 739 9.37 -33.75 6.87
C MET A 739 10.07 -32.83 7.87
N PHE A 740 9.34 -31.93 8.56
CA PHE A 740 9.94 -30.99 9.48
C PHE A 740 10.52 -31.71 10.71
N ALA A 741 9.81 -32.69 11.29
CA ALA A 741 10.33 -33.51 12.41
C ALA A 741 11.61 -34.26 12.00
N LYS A 742 11.64 -34.83 10.76
CA LYS A 742 12.86 -35.45 10.20
C LYS A 742 14.00 -34.48 10.05
N TRP A 743 13.73 -33.29 9.55
CA TRP A 743 14.72 -32.23 9.35
C TRP A 743 15.30 -31.77 10.69
N LEU A 744 14.44 -31.64 11.72
CA LEU A 744 14.83 -31.15 13.04
C LEU A 744 15.76 -32.13 13.77
N LYS A 745 15.67 -33.42 13.44
CA LYS A 745 16.46 -34.46 14.11
C LYS A 745 17.96 -34.24 13.91
N GLY A 746 18.69 -34.08 15.04
CA GLY A 746 20.12 -33.83 15.05
C GLY A 746 20.56 -32.41 14.68
N LYS A 747 19.64 -31.48 14.54
CA LYS A 747 19.97 -30.04 14.36
C LYS A 747 20.31 -29.41 15.72
N THR A 748 21.33 -28.58 15.73
CA THR A 748 21.64 -27.71 16.86
C THR A 748 20.96 -26.37 16.62
N LEU A 749 20.10 -25.95 17.52
CA LEU A 749 19.37 -24.71 17.47
C LEU A 749 20.03 -23.66 18.36
N SER A 750 19.90 -22.40 18.01
CA SER A 750 20.26 -21.31 18.89
C SER A 750 19.30 -21.25 20.08
N PRO A 751 19.67 -20.56 21.19
CA PRO A 751 18.77 -20.38 22.33
C PRO A 751 17.44 -19.78 21.95
N GLU A 752 17.40 -18.82 21.00
CA GLU A 752 16.20 -18.16 20.54
C GLU A 752 15.32 -19.11 19.71
N ALA A 753 15.91 -19.88 18.81
CA ALA A 753 15.16 -20.88 18.02
C ALA A 753 14.66 -22.02 18.91
N GLN A 754 15.46 -22.45 19.91
CA GLN A 754 15.03 -23.46 20.90
C GLN A 754 13.85 -22.94 21.72
N ALA A 755 13.87 -21.68 22.14
CA ALA A 755 12.76 -21.07 22.88
C ALA A 755 11.45 -21.07 22.06
N VAL A 756 11.52 -20.83 20.74
CA VAL A 756 10.35 -20.97 19.85
C VAL A 756 9.87 -22.42 19.84
N MET A 757 10.77 -23.40 19.68
CA MET A 757 10.41 -24.82 19.65
C MET A 757 9.79 -25.29 20.94
N ASP A 758 10.32 -24.86 22.11
CA ASP A 758 9.80 -25.24 23.42
C ASP A 758 8.36 -24.74 23.59
N VAL A 759 8.10 -23.48 23.25
CA VAL A 759 6.73 -22.91 23.34
C VAL A 759 5.80 -23.56 22.33
N VAL A 760 6.25 -23.84 21.11
CA VAL A 760 5.46 -24.54 20.10
C VAL A 760 5.06 -25.93 20.59
N LYS A 761 5.98 -26.68 21.19
CA LYS A 761 5.67 -27.99 21.81
C LYS A 761 4.64 -27.86 22.93
N GLU A 762 4.80 -26.89 23.87
CA GLU A 762 3.79 -26.60 24.89
C GLU A 762 2.40 -26.28 24.23
N MET A 763 2.38 -25.59 23.10
CA MET A 763 1.12 -25.26 22.41
C MET A 763 0.47 -26.49 21.78
N TYR A 764 1.24 -27.40 21.18
CA TYR A 764 0.73 -28.70 20.70
C TYR A 764 0.17 -29.54 21.84
N GLU A 765 0.90 -29.65 22.94
CA GLU A 765 0.45 -30.37 24.16
C GLU A 765 -0.87 -29.80 24.69
N GLN A 766 -0.96 -28.47 24.83
CA GLN A 766 -2.18 -27.83 25.30
C GLN A 766 -3.34 -28.06 24.32
N PHE A 767 -3.06 -28.00 23.01
CA PHE A 767 -4.07 -28.23 21.97
C PHE A 767 -4.67 -29.63 22.08
N TYR A 768 -3.87 -30.67 22.18
CA TYR A 768 -4.34 -32.05 22.28
C TYR A 768 -5.09 -32.35 23.59
N ARG A 769 -4.90 -31.53 24.61
CA ARG A 769 -5.64 -31.63 25.89
C ARG A 769 -6.94 -30.81 25.92
N MET A 770 -7.22 -30.04 24.87
CA MET A 770 -8.41 -29.21 24.83
C MET A 770 -9.61 -30.02 24.36
N GLU A 771 -10.73 -29.92 25.10
CA GLU A 771 -12.02 -30.31 24.55
C GLU A 771 -12.45 -29.24 23.55
N LEU A 772 -12.59 -29.62 22.31
CA LEU A 772 -12.83 -28.71 21.24
C LEU A 772 -14.28 -28.86 20.75
N PRO A 773 -15.10 -27.79 20.74
CA PRO A 773 -16.54 -27.92 20.43
C PRO A 773 -16.83 -27.96 18.90
N TRP A 774 -16.06 -28.71 18.11
CA TRP A 774 -15.86 -28.30 16.79
C TRP A 774 -15.67 -29.11 15.58
N ASN A 775 -16.40 -28.69 14.60
CA ASN A 775 -16.33 -29.13 13.23
C ASN A 775 -15.40 -28.24 12.37
N ASP A 776 -15.16 -26.98 12.77
CA ASP A 776 -14.46 -25.99 11.94
C ASP A 776 -12.93 -26.10 11.95
N TYR A 777 -12.38 -26.84 12.89
CA TYR A 777 -10.93 -27.15 13.00
C TYR A 777 -10.65 -28.61 12.77
N LEU A 778 -11.58 -29.33 12.20
CA LEU A 778 -11.55 -30.76 11.97
C LEU A 778 -10.19 -31.22 11.53
N ILE A 779 -9.51 -31.71 12.52
CA ILE A 779 -8.26 -32.37 12.42
C ILE A 779 -8.58 -33.82 12.62
N SER A 780 -8.93 -34.45 11.55
CA SER A 780 -9.07 -35.87 11.52
C SER A 780 -7.71 -36.58 11.52
N SER A 781 -6.61 -35.78 11.47
CA SER A 781 -5.23 -36.26 11.43
C SER A 781 -4.48 -35.85 12.70
N TRP A 782 -3.59 -36.71 13.15
CA TRP A 782 -2.70 -36.45 14.27
C TRP A 782 -1.71 -35.29 14.01
N ASP A 783 -1.49 -34.90 12.76
CA ASP A 783 -0.51 -33.91 12.32
C ASP A 783 -1.09 -32.51 12.10
N VAL A 784 -1.83 -32.03 13.08
CA VAL A 784 -2.42 -30.68 13.04
C VAL A 784 -1.40 -29.62 12.66
N GLY A 785 -1.83 -28.64 11.84
CA GLY A 785 -1.00 -27.51 11.46
C GLY A 785 -0.89 -26.46 12.56
N PHE A 786 0.28 -25.87 12.76
CA PHE A 786 0.49 -24.85 13.78
C PHE A 786 -0.46 -23.65 13.61
N TYR A 787 -0.76 -23.24 12.40
CA TYR A 787 -1.74 -22.17 12.16
C TYR A 787 -3.16 -22.56 12.61
N GLN A 788 -3.53 -23.84 12.52
CA GLN A 788 -4.79 -24.34 13.04
C GLN A 788 -4.82 -24.26 14.57
N ILE A 789 -3.71 -24.58 15.23
CA ILE A 789 -3.56 -24.42 16.69
C ILE A 789 -3.68 -22.95 17.10
N LEU A 790 -2.99 -22.04 16.44
CA LEU A 790 -3.08 -20.60 16.70
C LEU A 790 -4.53 -20.12 16.60
N ARG A 791 -5.25 -20.57 15.59
CA ARG A 791 -6.66 -20.22 15.41
C ARG A 791 -7.52 -20.77 16.54
N ALA A 792 -7.29 -22.04 16.88
CA ALA A 792 -7.99 -22.69 17.98
C ALA A 792 -7.78 -21.96 19.32
N PHE A 793 -6.56 -21.54 19.59
CA PHE A 793 -6.21 -20.79 20.80
C PHE A 793 -6.90 -19.44 20.87
N ARG A 794 -6.94 -18.72 19.75
CA ARG A 794 -7.62 -17.44 19.63
C ARG A 794 -9.13 -17.56 19.82
N ASP A 795 -9.72 -18.62 19.28
CA ASP A 795 -11.14 -18.89 19.39
C ASP A 795 -11.54 -19.41 20.77
N ASN A 796 -10.73 -20.24 21.42
CA ASN A 796 -10.94 -20.69 22.78
C ASN A 796 -10.83 -19.53 23.80
N GLY A 797 -9.83 -18.66 23.62
CA GLY A 797 -9.65 -17.44 24.41
C GLY A 797 -9.37 -17.64 25.90
N SER A 798 -9.07 -18.87 26.35
CA SER A 798 -8.73 -19.17 27.75
C SER A 798 -7.43 -18.45 28.16
N THR A 799 -7.26 -18.26 29.48
CA THR A 799 -6.05 -17.64 30.04
C THR A 799 -4.78 -18.41 29.66
N VAL A 800 -4.85 -19.74 29.61
CA VAL A 800 -3.72 -20.59 29.23
C VAL A 800 -3.35 -20.37 27.75
N CYS A 801 -4.34 -20.42 26.84
CA CYS A 801 -4.13 -20.20 25.41
C CYS A 801 -3.54 -18.81 25.12
N LYS A 802 -4.09 -17.77 25.75
CA LYS A 802 -3.55 -16.40 25.62
C LYS A 802 -2.12 -16.27 26.13
N LYS A 803 -1.80 -16.93 27.25
CA LYS A 803 -0.44 -16.91 27.81
C LYS A 803 0.55 -17.61 26.88
N LEU A 804 0.18 -18.75 26.30
CA LEU A 804 1.03 -19.48 25.36
C LEU A 804 1.21 -18.71 24.04
N GLU A 805 0.13 -18.14 23.47
CA GLU A 805 0.24 -17.28 22.27
C GLU A 805 1.16 -16.09 22.54
N LYS A 806 1.09 -15.45 23.70
CA LYS A 806 1.97 -14.35 24.08
C LYS A 806 3.42 -14.80 24.17
N LYS A 807 3.70 -15.92 24.85
CA LYS A 807 5.05 -16.51 24.93
C LYS A 807 5.62 -16.80 23.52
N TRP A 808 4.79 -17.38 22.66
CA TRP A 808 5.20 -17.66 21.28
C TRP A 808 5.54 -16.37 20.53
N LYS A 809 4.72 -15.32 20.61
CA LYS A 809 5.02 -14.04 19.98
C LYS A 809 6.34 -13.45 20.46
N GLU A 810 6.56 -13.46 21.78
CA GLU A 810 7.80 -12.97 22.39
C GLU A 810 9.02 -13.79 21.91
N ALA A 811 8.92 -15.11 21.82
CA ALA A 811 9.99 -15.96 21.30
C ALA A 811 10.25 -15.71 19.81
N MET A 812 9.19 -15.56 19.00
CA MET A 812 9.31 -15.21 17.58
C MET A 812 9.92 -13.84 17.37
N ASP A 813 9.56 -12.83 18.18
CA ASP A 813 10.12 -11.48 18.09
C ASP A 813 11.62 -11.47 18.45
N ASN A 814 12.03 -12.26 19.44
CA ASN A 814 13.45 -12.42 19.79
C ASN A 814 14.23 -13.07 18.64
N LEU A 815 13.69 -14.14 18.08
CA LEU A 815 14.32 -14.84 16.94
C LEU A 815 14.36 -13.95 15.71
N LYS A 816 13.30 -13.14 15.46
CA LYS A 816 13.29 -12.14 14.41
C LYS A 816 14.40 -11.11 14.60
N SER A 817 14.51 -10.56 15.81
CA SER A 817 15.50 -9.54 16.14
C SER A 817 16.92 -10.04 15.92
N LYS A 818 17.21 -11.28 16.31
CA LYS A 818 18.50 -11.94 16.10
C LYS A 818 18.87 -12.03 14.61
N ASN A 819 17.89 -12.35 13.76
CA ASN A 819 18.11 -12.59 12.34
C ASN A 819 17.78 -11.37 11.45
N SER A 820 17.45 -10.22 12.04
CA SER A 820 16.99 -9.03 11.32
C SER A 820 18.03 -8.46 10.33
N THR A 821 19.32 -8.69 10.58
CA THR A 821 20.41 -8.20 9.74
C THR A 821 20.87 -9.16 8.65
N VAL A 822 20.38 -10.41 8.67
CA VAL A 822 20.82 -11.46 7.72
C VAL A 822 20.69 -11.02 6.25
N VAL A 823 19.63 -10.29 5.94
CA VAL A 823 19.39 -9.77 4.60
C VAL A 823 20.52 -8.85 4.13
N TRP A 824 21.14 -8.12 5.03
CA TRP A 824 22.26 -7.19 4.78
C TRP A 824 23.60 -7.91 4.85
N ASP A 825 23.80 -8.74 5.87
CA ASP A 825 25.08 -9.38 6.16
C ASP A 825 25.52 -10.36 5.07
N TYR A 826 24.56 -10.99 4.40
CA TYR A 826 24.82 -11.91 3.28
C TYR A 826 24.54 -11.27 1.91
N GLY A 827 24.37 -9.94 1.85
CA GLY A 827 24.18 -9.20 0.61
C GLY A 827 22.97 -9.63 -0.21
N ILE A 828 21.90 -10.03 0.47
CA ILE A 828 20.64 -10.41 -0.16
C ILE A 828 19.91 -9.17 -0.66
N ILE A 829 19.96 -8.10 0.12
CA ILE A 829 19.62 -6.73 -0.27
C ILE A 829 20.79 -5.84 0.14
N GLU A 830 21.11 -4.83 -0.66
CA GLU A 830 22.16 -3.88 -0.35
C GLU A 830 21.78 -3.00 0.84
N LYS A 831 22.72 -2.88 1.78
CA LYS A 831 22.54 -1.99 2.94
C LYS A 831 22.64 -0.53 2.49
N ILE A 832 21.88 0.31 3.14
CA ILE A 832 21.94 1.76 2.96
C ILE A 832 22.91 2.34 3.97
N ASP A 833 23.76 3.25 3.51
CA ASP A 833 24.64 4.02 4.36
C ASP A 833 23.93 5.30 4.79
N LEU A 834 23.20 5.23 5.90
CA LEU A 834 22.58 6.41 6.51
C LEU A 834 23.61 7.14 7.37
N PHE A 835 23.54 8.47 7.35
CA PHE A 835 24.34 9.30 8.24
C PHE A 835 23.83 9.11 9.68
N GLU A 836 24.75 8.98 10.64
CA GLU A 836 24.37 8.98 12.04
C GLU A 836 23.65 10.30 12.36
N THR A 837 22.40 10.20 12.81
CA THR A 837 21.68 11.36 13.34
C THR A 837 22.36 11.77 14.63
N LYS A 838 23.10 12.90 14.57
CA LYS A 838 23.72 13.53 15.76
C LYS A 838 22.66 14.07 16.71
#